data_ad08e09cc3d577c0a26745a5a7b09871
#
_entry.id   ad08e09cc3d577c0a26745a5a7b09871
#
_cell.length_a   1.000
_cell.length_b   1.000
_cell.length_c   1.000
_cell.angle_alpha   90.00
_cell.angle_beta   90.00
_cell.angle_gamma   90.00
#
_symmetry.space_group_name_H-M   'P 1'
#
loop_
_entity.id
_entity.type
_entity.pdbx_description
1 polymer ?
#
loop_
_entity_poly.entity_id
_entity_poly.type
_entity_poly.pdbx_seq_one_letter_code
_entity_poly.pdbx_strand_id
1 'polypeptide(L)'
;MAKYLVIVESPAKVKTIKKFLGANYEVAASNGHVRDFPKSQFGIDVEHDYEPKYITIRGKGDILANLRKEVKKAEKIYLATDPDREGEAISWHLMEALKLSGKKVYRITFNEITKTAVKESLKHAREIDMNLVDAQQARRMLDRMVGYRISPLLWAKVKRGLSAGRVQSVALRIICDREEEINAFIPEEYWTLDAAFQIPGERKPLIAKYYGEQDTKRILKTAAEVEAVKKDCEKAEFQVSDVKKGERIKKAPLPFTTSTLQQEASKVLNFSTQKTMRLAQQLYEGVDIKENGTVGIITYLRTDSTRVSEEAENMARSYITEKYGEQYAGEGTVKKSGQKIQDAHEAIRPTDVARTPLEIKESLSRDQFRLYQLIWKRFMASRMTPAKYETTSVKIDGNGHRFTVAASKVIFDGFMSVYTMDDEDKAENRTLAKSIDKDTKLSLKEFDGEQHFTQPPAHYTEASLVRTLEELGIGRPSTYAPTITTILARHYVIKENKNLYVTELGEVVNKMMKEAFPTIVDVNFTANMEALLDGVSEGTVDWKTIVSNFYPDLEEAVQNAEKELEEVKVGDEESDEVCELCGRRMVIKYGPHGRFLACPGFPECRNTKPYYEKIGVACPKCGKDIVLKKTQKGRKYYGCIGNPECDFMVWQRPSNEKCPVCGSILLEKGNKLVCSKEGCGFVKEKEKEENGQG
;
A
#
# COMPACT_ATOMS: atom_id res chain seq x y z
N MET A 1 24.32 -32.04 -24.29
CA MET A 1 24.50 -31.15 -23.13
C MET A 1 24.04 -29.74 -23.51
N ALA A 2 23.44 -29.02 -22.59
CA ALA A 2 23.04 -27.62 -22.86
C ALA A 2 24.27 -26.77 -23.12
N LYS A 3 24.24 -25.97 -24.18
CA LYS A 3 25.37 -25.09 -24.57
C LYS A 3 25.37 -23.74 -23.83
N TYR A 4 24.20 -23.32 -23.34
CA TYR A 4 23.99 -22.01 -22.77
C TYR A 4 23.46 -22.13 -21.35
N LEU A 5 23.94 -21.28 -20.44
CA LEU A 5 23.46 -21.17 -19.08
C LEU A 5 22.72 -19.85 -18.90
N VAL A 6 21.50 -19.89 -18.39
CA VAL A 6 20.73 -18.69 -17.99
C VAL A 6 20.61 -18.70 -16.46
N ILE A 7 21.07 -17.64 -15.80
CA ILE A 7 20.99 -17.49 -14.35
C ILE A 7 19.94 -16.44 -14.03
N VAL A 8 18.92 -16.85 -13.28
CA VAL A 8 17.85 -16.01 -12.78
C VAL A 8 17.93 -15.83 -11.26
N GLU A 9 17.20 -14.90 -10.68
CA GLU A 9 17.27 -14.67 -9.23
C GLU A 9 16.36 -15.59 -8.41
N SER A 10 15.28 -16.15 -8.99
CA SER A 10 14.33 -16.98 -8.23
C SER A 10 14.07 -18.35 -8.85
N PRO A 11 13.81 -19.40 -8.03
CA PRO A 11 13.45 -20.72 -8.51
C PRO A 11 12.13 -20.74 -9.30
N ALA A 12 11.21 -19.84 -9.02
CA ALA A 12 9.95 -19.73 -9.75
C ALA A 12 10.19 -19.41 -11.22
N LYS A 13 11.09 -18.45 -11.51
CA LYS A 13 11.48 -18.09 -12.87
C LYS A 13 12.16 -19.23 -13.63
N VAL A 14 12.93 -20.09 -12.95
CA VAL A 14 13.58 -21.25 -13.59
C VAL A 14 12.55 -22.11 -14.32
N LYS A 15 11.47 -22.46 -13.64
CA LYS A 15 10.40 -23.32 -14.18
C LYS A 15 9.77 -22.71 -15.43
N THR A 16 9.51 -21.41 -15.39
CA THR A 16 8.85 -20.67 -16.47
C THR A 16 9.78 -20.49 -17.67
N ILE A 17 11.01 -19.99 -17.45
CA ILE A 17 11.94 -19.63 -18.52
C ILE A 17 12.51 -20.88 -19.21
N LYS A 18 12.83 -21.94 -18.47
CA LYS A 18 13.35 -23.20 -19.03
C LYS A 18 12.40 -23.77 -20.10
N LYS A 19 11.10 -23.68 -19.86
CA LYS A 19 10.06 -24.12 -20.80
C LYS A 19 10.08 -23.34 -22.13
N PHE A 20 10.45 -22.06 -22.09
CA PHE A 20 10.46 -21.18 -23.27
C PHE A 20 11.72 -21.34 -24.13
N LEU A 21 12.86 -21.68 -23.52
CA LEU A 21 14.16 -21.66 -24.18
C LEU A 21 14.55 -22.98 -24.86
N GLY A 22 14.04 -24.11 -24.43
CA GLY A 22 14.31 -25.42 -25.02
C GLY A 22 15.63 -26.05 -24.53
N ALA A 23 15.99 -27.20 -25.16
CA ALA A 23 17.02 -28.11 -24.66
C ALA A 23 18.47 -27.58 -24.68
N ASN A 24 18.75 -26.57 -25.50
CA ASN A 24 20.10 -25.99 -25.59
C ASN A 24 20.44 -25.07 -24.41
N TYR A 25 19.48 -24.73 -23.58
CA TYR A 25 19.62 -23.85 -22.45
C TYR A 25 19.42 -24.59 -21.13
N GLU A 26 20.38 -24.44 -20.23
CA GLU A 26 20.17 -24.76 -18.81
C GLU A 26 19.76 -23.47 -18.07
N VAL A 27 18.81 -23.55 -17.16
CA VAL A 27 18.34 -22.41 -16.37
C VAL A 27 18.53 -22.74 -14.89
N ALA A 28 19.21 -21.86 -14.18
CA ALA A 28 19.52 -22.02 -12.76
C ALA A 28 19.21 -20.74 -11.99
N ALA A 29 18.96 -20.85 -10.66
CA ALA A 29 18.64 -19.71 -9.81
C ALA A 29 19.75 -19.41 -8.79
N SER A 30 20.00 -18.12 -8.55
CA SER A 30 20.86 -17.62 -7.46
C SER A 30 20.14 -17.53 -6.12
N ASN A 31 18.81 -17.59 -6.12
CA ASN A 31 17.95 -17.35 -4.95
C ASN A 31 18.20 -15.96 -4.31
N GLY A 32 18.25 -14.91 -5.14
CA GLY A 32 18.53 -13.53 -4.75
C GLY A 32 20.03 -13.23 -4.70
N HIS A 33 20.41 -12.24 -3.90
CA HIS A 33 21.83 -11.86 -3.73
C HIS A 33 22.69 -13.00 -3.20
N VAL A 34 23.91 -13.11 -3.71
CA VAL A 34 24.89 -14.11 -3.28
C VAL A 34 26.03 -13.50 -2.43
N ARG A 35 26.23 -12.17 -2.51
CA ARG A 35 27.20 -11.39 -1.71
C ARG A 35 26.49 -10.23 -1.04
N ASP A 36 26.96 -9.85 0.15
CA ASP A 36 26.51 -8.67 0.88
C ASP A 36 27.59 -8.25 1.86
N PHE A 37 27.41 -7.12 2.57
CA PHE A 37 28.27 -6.71 3.66
C PHE A 37 28.27 -7.72 4.80
N PRO A 38 29.37 -7.89 5.55
CA PRO A 38 29.40 -8.72 6.73
C PRO A 38 28.41 -8.19 7.78
N LYS A 39 27.68 -9.09 8.44
CA LYS A 39 26.64 -8.69 9.43
C LYS A 39 27.23 -8.03 10.68
N SER A 40 28.40 -8.50 11.13
CA SER A 40 29.05 -8.11 12.39
C SER A 40 30.12 -7.03 12.24
N GLN A 41 30.41 -6.55 11.03
CA GLN A 41 31.40 -5.53 10.76
C GLN A 41 30.79 -4.44 9.89
N PHE A 42 31.34 -3.25 9.94
CA PHE A 42 30.90 -2.12 9.10
C PHE A 42 30.97 -2.45 7.61
N GLY A 43 32.07 -3.00 7.16
CA GLY A 43 32.23 -3.52 5.82
C GLY A 43 32.45 -2.45 4.74
N ILE A 44 32.76 -1.23 5.13
CA ILE A 44 33.11 -0.12 4.26
C ILE A 44 34.46 0.44 4.74
N ASP A 45 35.43 0.52 3.86
CA ASP A 45 36.74 1.07 4.16
C ASP A 45 36.75 2.58 3.90
N VAL A 46 36.55 3.37 4.94
CA VAL A 46 36.42 4.83 4.85
C VAL A 46 37.74 5.52 4.61
N GLU A 47 38.90 4.85 4.90
CA GLU A 47 40.23 5.39 4.71
C GLU A 47 40.75 5.14 3.28
N HIS A 48 40.21 4.12 2.60
CA HIS A 48 40.54 3.75 1.24
C HIS A 48 39.35 3.97 0.30
N ASP A 49 38.95 5.22 0.14
CA ASP A 49 37.98 5.68 -0.87
C ASP A 49 36.65 4.96 -0.81
N TYR A 50 36.17 4.62 0.43
CA TYR A 50 34.91 3.95 0.72
C TYR A 50 34.75 2.59 0.02
N GLU A 51 35.82 1.83 -0.13
CA GLU A 51 35.79 0.54 -0.80
C GLU A 51 34.89 -0.46 -0.05
N PRO A 52 33.86 -1.07 -0.72
CA PRO A 52 32.95 -2.00 -0.09
C PRO A 52 33.56 -3.39 0.06
N LYS A 53 33.54 -3.93 1.26
CA LYS A 53 34.00 -5.30 1.55
C LYS A 53 32.83 -6.28 1.49
N TYR A 54 32.62 -6.84 0.31
CA TYR A 54 31.57 -7.88 0.13
C TYR A 54 32.05 -9.27 0.51
N ILE A 55 31.19 -10.02 1.19
CA ILE A 55 31.41 -11.44 1.52
C ILE A 55 30.25 -12.29 0.95
N THR A 56 30.50 -13.57 0.77
CA THR A 56 29.44 -14.53 0.44
C THR A 56 28.44 -14.61 1.57
N ILE A 57 27.16 -14.47 1.26
CA ILE A 57 26.07 -14.59 2.23
C ILE A 57 26.04 -16.01 2.80
N ARG A 58 25.92 -16.12 4.12
CA ARG A 58 25.82 -17.42 4.81
C ARG A 58 24.65 -18.25 4.23
N GLY A 59 24.91 -19.51 3.87
CA GLY A 59 23.94 -20.42 3.25
C GLY A 59 23.90 -20.35 1.71
N LYS A 60 24.70 -19.49 1.06
CA LYS A 60 24.81 -19.42 -0.41
C LYS A 60 25.93 -20.27 -1.00
N GLY A 61 26.76 -20.91 -0.15
CA GLY A 61 27.89 -21.74 -0.60
C GLY A 61 27.50 -22.83 -1.57
N ASP A 62 26.48 -23.63 -1.24
CA ASP A 62 26.02 -24.75 -2.06
C ASP A 62 25.41 -24.27 -3.40
N ILE A 63 24.67 -23.15 -3.36
CA ILE A 63 24.12 -22.54 -4.57
C ILE A 63 25.24 -22.13 -5.52
N LEU A 64 26.26 -21.42 -5.00
CA LEU A 64 27.42 -21.02 -5.78
C LEU A 64 28.24 -22.22 -6.28
N ALA A 65 28.36 -23.27 -5.47
CA ALA A 65 29.05 -24.50 -5.90
C ALA A 65 28.31 -25.19 -7.05
N ASN A 66 26.98 -25.26 -7.01
CA ASN A 66 26.17 -25.78 -8.09
C ASN A 66 26.24 -24.92 -9.34
N LEU A 67 26.13 -23.60 -9.21
CA LEU A 67 26.27 -22.68 -10.34
C LEU A 67 27.66 -22.79 -11.01
N ARG A 68 28.75 -22.95 -10.23
CA ARG A 68 30.10 -23.17 -10.78
C ARG A 68 30.21 -24.45 -11.62
N LYS A 69 29.47 -25.50 -11.23
CA LYS A 69 29.44 -26.75 -12.04
C LYS A 69 28.78 -26.50 -13.40
N GLU A 70 27.67 -25.75 -13.43
CA GLU A 70 26.98 -25.42 -14.68
C GLU A 70 27.77 -24.43 -15.53
N VAL A 71 28.40 -23.42 -14.92
CA VAL A 71 29.30 -22.47 -15.59
C VAL A 71 30.45 -23.16 -16.35
N LYS A 72 31.01 -24.26 -15.78
CA LYS A 72 32.07 -25.04 -16.43
C LYS A 72 31.63 -25.71 -17.73
N LYS A 73 30.34 -26.09 -17.83
CA LYS A 73 29.76 -26.78 -18.98
C LYS A 73 29.30 -25.79 -20.08
N ALA A 74 29.05 -24.53 -19.72
CA ALA A 74 28.44 -23.56 -20.60
C ALA A 74 29.47 -22.86 -21.50
N GLU A 75 29.12 -22.68 -22.79
CA GLU A 75 29.84 -21.86 -23.75
C GLU A 75 29.55 -20.36 -23.60
N LYS A 76 28.29 -20.02 -23.26
CA LYS A 76 27.83 -18.66 -22.99
C LYS A 76 26.94 -18.65 -21.75
N ILE A 77 26.98 -17.54 -21.01
CA ILE A 77 26.23 -17.34 -19.79
C ILE A 77 25.38 -16.09 -19.96
N TYR A 78 24.08 -16.20 -19.66
CA TYR A 78 23.14 -15.10 -19.64
C TYR A 78 22.70 -14.83 -18.21
N LEU A 79 22.87 -13.59 -17.74
CA LEU A 79 22.41 -13.11 -16.44
C LEU A 79 21.04 -12.46 -16.65
N ALA A 80 19.98 -13.16 -16.21
CA ALA A 80 18.59 -12.84 -16.51
C ALA A 80 17.80 -12.47 -15.23
N THR A 81 18.39 -11.65 -14.40
CA THR A 81 17.76 -11.08 -13.19
C THR A 81 16.79 -9.95 -13.56
N ASP A 82 15.99 -9.46 -12.60
CA ASP A 82 15.00 -8.41 -12.85
C ASP A 82 15.57 -7.16 -13.55
N PRO A 83 14.72 -6.41 -14.27
CA PRO A 83 15.16 -5.25 -15.05
C PRO A 83 15.33 -3.98 -14.20
N ASP A 84 15.70 -4.08 -12.94
CA ASP A 84 15.95 -2.97 -12.04
C ASP A 84 17.40 -2.95 -11.52
N ARG A 85 17.77 -1.91 -10.76
CA ARG A 85 19.13 -1.76 -10.18
C ARG A 85 19.50 -2.90 -9.24
N GLU A 86 18.52 -3.52 -8.54
CA GLU A 86 18.75 -4.70 -7.69
C GLU A 86 19.13 -5.91 -8.54
N GLY A 87 18.41 -6.15 -9.65
CA GLY A 87 18.73 -7.22 -10.59
C GLY A 87 20.09 -7.02 -11.25
N GLU A 88 20.45 -5.78 -11.59
CA GLU A 88 21.77 -5.47 -12.15
C GLU A 88 22.90 -5.77 -11.16
N ALA A 89 22.72 -5.36 -9.88
CA ALA A 89 23.67 -5.66 -8.82
C ALA A 89 23.78 -7.16 -8.52
N ILE A 90 22.68 -7.91 -8.55
CA ILE A 90 22.70 -9.38 -8.42
C ILE A 90 23.54 -9.99 -9.54
N SER A 91 23.34 -9.54 -10.78
CA SER A 91 24.12 -9.99 -11.94
C SER A 91 25.60 -9.71 -11.77
N TRP A 92 25.98 -8.51 -11.34
CA TRP A 92 27.36 -8.14 -11.06
C TRP A 92 27.96 -8.97 -9.92
N HIS A 93 27.23 -9.16 -8.82
CA HIS A 93 27.69 -10.02 -7.73
C HIS A 93 27.88 -11.47 -8.15
N LEU A 94 27.07 -11.99 -9.06
CA LEU A 94 27.23 -13.32 -9.64
C LEU A 94 28.48 -13.41 -10.51
N MET A 95 28.73 -12.38 -11.33
CA MET A 95 29.92 -12.30 -12.16
C MET A 95 31.20 -12.43 -11.32
N GLU A 96 31.26 -11.65 -10.23
CA GLU A 96 32.39 -11.65 -9.31
C GLU A 96 32.50 -12.98 -8.51
N ALA A 97 31.40 -13.43 -7.90
CA ALA A 97 31.39 -14.63 -7.03
C ALA A 97 31.70 -15.93 -7.81
N LEU A 98 31.31 -16.01 -9.06
CA LEU A 98 31.55 -17.14 -9.94
C LEU A 98 32.86 -17.00 -10.76
N LYS A 99 33.54 -15.86 -10.68
CA LYS A 99 34.78 -15.53 -11.41
C LYS A 99 34.61 -15.70 -12.92
N LEU A 100 33.64 -14.98 -13.48
CA LEU A 100 33.24 -15.11 -14.88
C LEU A 100 34.10 -14.25 -15.85
N SER A 101 35.07 -13.51 -15.36
CA SER A 101 36.01 -12.78 -16.20
C SER A 101 36.71 -13.75 -17.19
N GLY A 102 36.70 -13.41 -18.49
CA GLY A 102 37.20 -14.29 -19.54
C GLY A 102 36.18 -15.30 -20.11
N LYS A 103 34.98 -15.37 -19.61
CA LYS A 103 33.85 -16.11 -20.21
C LYS A 103 32.97 -15.17 -21.05
N LYS A 104 32.20 -15.74 -22.00
CA LYS A 104 31.20 -14.99 -22.76
C LYS A 104 29.95 -14.82 -21.88
N VAL A 105 29.86 -13.67 -21.19
CA VAL A 105 28.77 -13.35 -20.26
C VAL A 105 27.96 -12.18 -20.82
N TYR A 106 26.66 -12.29 -20.76
CA TYR A 106 25.73 -11.28 -21.25
C TYR A 106 24.62 -11.05 -20.24
N ARG A 107 24.17 -9.80 -20.15
CA ARG A 107 22.98 -9.39 -19.41
C ARG A 107 21.78 -9.38 -20.34
N ILE A 108 20.68 -9.99 -19.93
CA ILE A 108 19.39 -9.92 -20.60
C ILE A 108 18.30 -9.44 -19.63
N THR A 109 17.39 -8.60 -20.10
CA THR A 109 16.28 -8.07 -19.32
C THR A 109 14.99 -8.19 -20.10
N PHE A 110 13.89 -8.37 -19.40
CA PHE A 110 12.56 -8.40 -19.99
C PHE A 110 11.54 -7.89 -18.97
N ASN A 111 10.56 -7.11 -19.43
CA ASN A 111 9.51 -6.54 -18.60
C ASN A 111 8.37 -7.53 -18.32
N GLU A 112 8.32 -8.65 -19.02
CA GLU A 112 7.31 -9.70 -18.85
C GLU A 112 7.92 -11.07 -19.11
N ILE A 113 7.45 -12.09 -18.40
CA ILE A 113 7.96 -13.47 -18.54
C ILE A 113 7.02 -14.25 -19.47
N THR A 114 7.08 -13.88 -20.75
CA THR A 114 6.41 -14.56 -21.85
C THR A 114 7.43 -15.22 -22.79
N LYS A 115 6.99 -16.20 -23.60
CA LYS A 115 7.87 -16.88 -24.54
C LYS A 115 8.49 -15.92 -25.55
N THR A 116 7.72 -14.96 -26.02
CA THR A 116 8.16 -13.93 -26.99
C THR A 116 9.18 -13.01 -26.37
N ALA A 117 8.87 -12.38 -25.22
CA ALA A 117 9.75 -11.44 -24.53
C ALA A 117 11.10 -12.07 -24.14
N VAL A 118 11.08 -13.32 -23.60
CA VAL A 118 12.30 -14.04 -23.22
C VAL A 118 13.17 -14.39 -24.43
N LYS A 119 12.57 -14.78 -25.55
CA LYS A 119 13.34 -15.06 -26.77
C LYS A 119 13.88 -13.80 -27.42
N GLU A 120 13.12 -12.72 -27.42
CA GLU A 120 13.56 -11.44 -27.96
C GLU A 120 14.70 -10.83 -27.14
N SER A 121 14.67 -10.95 -25.82
CA SER A 121 15.74 -10.45 -24.95
C SER A 121 17.12 -11.07 -25.23
N LEU A 122 17.16 -12.29 -25.73
CA LEU A 122 18.43 -12.93 -26.14
C LEU A 122 19.08 -12.26 -27.35
N LYS A 123 18.31 -11.59 -28.20
CA LYS A 123 18.81 -10.83 -29.36
C LYS A 123 19.37 -9.48 -28.95
N HIS A 124 18.89 -8.93 -27.83
CA HIS A 124 19.29 -7.66 -27.25
C HIS A 124 20.19 -7.81 -26.01
N ALA A 125 20.94 -8.92 -25.97
CA ALA A 125 21.90 -9.18 -24.90
C ALA A 125 22.99 -8.10 -24.87
N ARG A 126 23.27 -7.57 -23.69
CA ARG A 126 24.22 -6.46 -23.44
C ARG A 126 25.24 -6.80 -22.34
N GLU A 127 26.15 -5.93 -22.07
CA GLU A 127 26.98 -5.95 -20.87
C GLU A 127 26.20 -5.49 -19.65
N ILE A 128 26.76 -5.75 -18.45
CA ILE A 128 26.22 -5.22 -17.19
C ILE A 128 26.35 -3.70 -17.21
N ASP A 129 25.29 -3.02 -16.85
CA ASP A 129 25.26 -1.56 -16.69
C ASP A 129 25.84 -1.18 -15.32
N MET A 130 27.06 -0.68 -15.32
CA MET A 130 27.76 -0.32 -14.09
C MET A 130 27.14 0.89 -13.39
N ASN A 131 26.46 1.79 -14.10
CA ASN A 131 25.76 2.91 -13.46
C ASN A 131 24.61 2.42 -12.57
N LEU A 132 23.87 1.42 -13.03
CA LEU A 132 22.83 0.78 -12.23
C LEU A 132 23.40 0.01 -11.02
N VAL A 133 24.55 -0.67 -11.21
CA VAL A 133 25.27 -1.34 -10.12
C VAL A 133 25.72 -0.33 -9.08
N ASP A 134 26.33 0.76 -9.51
CA ASP A 134 26.85 1.82 -8.64
C ASP A 134 25.75 2.53 -7.87
N ALA A 135 24.60 2.77 -8.50
CA ALA A 135 23.44 3.32 -7.82
C ALA A 135 22.90 2.39 -6.72
N GLN A 136 22.90 1.09 -6.97
CA GLN A 136 22.51 0.10 -5.95
C GLN A 136 23.56 0.02 -4.84
N GLN A 137 24.85 0.02 -5.18
CA GLN A 137 25.94 0.04 -4.21
C GLN A 137 25.86 1.28 -3.31
N ALA A 138 25.75 2.48 -3.89
CA ALA A 138 25.61 3.72 -3.13
C ALA A 138 24.42 3.65 -2.15
N ARG A 139 23.25 3.24 -2.64
CA ARG A 139 22.07 3.05 -1.77
C ARG A 139 22.38 2.09 -0.63
N ARG A 140 22.93 0.91 -0.95
CA ARG A 140 23.25 -0.11 0.04
C ARG A 140 24.27 0.37 1.08
N MET A 141 25.25 1.16 0.65
CA MET A 141 26.26 1.76 1.54
C MET A 141 25.63 2.81 2.46
N LEU A 142 24.85 3.74 1.93
CA LEU A 142 24.16 4.76 2.72
C LEU A 142 23.24 4.13 3.78
N ASP A 143 22.46 3.12 3.39
CA ASP A 143 21.59 2.39 4.32
C ASP A 143 22.40 1.61 5.37
N ARG A 144 23.60 1.10 4.97
CA ARG A 144 24.54 0.46 5.88
C ARG A 144 25.14 1.44 6.88
N MET A 145 25.58 2.61 6.42
CA MET A 145 26.14 3.67 7.27
C MET A 145 25.13 4.10 8.35
N VAL A 146 23.93 4.48 7.94
CA VAL A 146 22.89 4.90 8.86
C VAL A 146 22.50 3.76 9.82
N GLY A 147 22.18 2.58 9.28
CA GLY A 147 21.74 1.46 10.09
C GLY A 147 22.79 0.95 11.07
N TYR A 148 24.05 0.89 10.66
CA TYR A 148 25.13 0.36 11.50
C TYR A 148 25.62 1.36 12.55
N ARG A 149 25.58 2.68 12.26
CA ARG A 149 26.01 3.72 13.19
C ARG A 149 24.91 4.12 14.18
N ILE A 150 23.68 4.30 13.73
CA ILE A 150 22.58 4.80 14.58
C ILE A 150 21.89 3.67 15.36
N SER A 151 21.71 2.46 14.78
CA SER A 151 20.96 1.40 15.49
C SER A 151 21.59 0.98 16.83
N PRO A 152 22.94 0.83 16.97
CA PRO A 152 23.57 0.55 18.25
C PRO A 152 23.32 1.64 19.30
N LEU A 153 23.27 2.91 18.87
CA LEU A 153 22.94 4.03 19.76
C LEU A 153 21.51 3.90 20.31
N LEU A 154 20.54 3.58 19.44
CA LEU A 154 19.17 3.30 19.88
C LEU A 154 19.11 2.10 20.85
N TRP A 155 19.98 1.10 20.67
CA TRP A 155 20.04 -0.03 21.61
C TRP A 155 20.59 0.35 22.97
N ALA A 156 21.58 1.23 23.00
CA ALA A 156 22.18 1.72 24.25
C ALA A 156 21.23 2.67 24.99
N LYS A 157 20.57 3.56 24.25
CA LYS A 157 19.78 4.65 24.85
C LYS A 157 18.30 4.32 25.07
N VAL A 158 17.72 3.36 24.33
CA VAL A 158 16.30 3.01 24.44
C VAL A 158 16.11 1.50 24.69
N LYS A 159 16.31 0.66 23.68
CA LYS A 159 16.03 -0.78 23.77
C LYS A 159 16.73 -1.55 22.64
N ARG A 160 17.25 -2.75 22.97
CA ARG A 160 17.82 -3.65 21.96
C ARG A 160 16.81 -4.07 20.89
N GLY A 161 17.27 -4.22 19.66
CA GLY A 161 16.48 -4.69 18.54
C GLY A 161 15.81 -3.59 17.73
N LEU A 162 15.96 -2.32 18.10
CA LEU A 162 15.53 -1.17 17.31
C LEU A 162 16.43 -0.98 16.08
N SER A 163 15.95 -0.26 15.09
CA SER A 163 16.74 0.10 13.92
C SER A 163 16.39 1.49 13.42
N ALA A 164 17.40 2.20 12.94
CA ALA A 164 17.24 3.40 12.15
C ALA A 164 17.57 3.12 10.67
N GLY A 165 17.01 3.91 9.79
CA GLY A 165 17.25 3.87 8.35
C GLY A 165 16.69 5.13 7.70
N ARG A 166 17.31 5.59 6.62
CA ARG A 166 16.95 6.87 5.97
C ARG A 166 15.44 6.97 5.70
N VAL A 167 14.90 6.08 4.89
CA VAL A 167 13.48 6.12 4.50
C VAL A 167 12.55 5.76 5.65
N GLN A 168 12.91 4.76 6.48
CA GLN A 168 12.04 4.32 7.58
C GLN A 168 11.89 5.39 8.68
N SER A 169 12.96 6.14 8.99
CA SER A 169 12.92 7.18 10.02
C SER A 169 12.12 8.39 9.58
N VAL A 170 12.21 8.76 8.30
CA VAL A 170 11.36 9.82 7.73
C VAL A 170 9.90 9.38 7.65
N ALA A 171 9.62 8.13 7.28
CA ALA A 171 8.25 7.60 7.28
C ALA A 171 7.64 7.63 8.69
N LEU A 172 8.41 7.28 9.74
CA LEU A 172 7.97 7.41 11.12
C LEU A 172 7.71 8.86 11.50
N ARG A 173 8.60 9.77 11.15
CA ARG A 173 8.42 11.22 11.39
C ARG A 173 7.13 11.75 10.77
N ILE A 174 6.85 11.42 9.51
CA ILE A 174 5.63 11.84 8.82
C ILE A 174 4.37 11.37 9.58
N ILE A 175 4.38 10.17 10.13
CA ILE A 175 3.25 9.66 10.90
C ILE A 175 3.16 10.39 12.25
N CYS A 176 4.28 10.62 12.95
CA CYS A 176 4.31 11.37 14.22
C CYS A 176 3.83 12.81 14.02
N ASP A 177 4.31 13.51 13.01
CA ASP A 177 3.89 14.89 12.71
C ASP A 177 2.37 14.94 12.43
N ARG A 178 1.78 13.90 11.80
CA ARG A 178 0.32 13.77 11.62
C ARG A 178 -0.41 13.55 12.95
N GLU A 179 0.11 12.75 13.86
CA GLU A 179 -0.48 12.59 15.20
C GLU A 179 -0.44 13.90 15.99
N GLU A 180 0.65 14.67 15.87
CA GLU A 180 0.76 16.01 16.46
C GLU A 180 -0.32 16.96 15.88
N GLU A 181 -0.54 16.95 14.56
CA GLU A 181 -1.60 17.72 13.89
C GLU A 181 -3.00 17.32 14.40
N ILE A 182 -3.27 16.02 14.53
CA ILE A 182 -4.55 15.51 15.02
C ILE A 182 -4.79 15.92 16.47
N ASN A 183 -3.78 15.78 17.32
CA ASN A 183 -3.88 16.10 18.74
C ASN A 183 -4.00 17.60 19.02
N ALA A 184 -3.41 18.44 18.16
CA ALA A 184 -3.50 19.89 18.25
C ALA A 184 -4.76 20.46 17.59
N PHE A 185 -5.55 19.64 16.89
CA PHE A 185 -6.71 20.11 16.15
C PHE A 185 -7.84 20.55 17.07
N ILE A 186 -8.38 21.73 16.81
CA ILE A 186 -9.53 22.30 17.51
C ILE A 186 -10.72 22.28 16.55
N PRO A 187 -11.79 21.51 16.83
CA PRO A 187 -12.98 21.50 15.98
C PRO A 187 -13.67 22.86 15.97
N GLU A 188 -13.99 23.35 14.77
CA GLU A 188 -14.78 24.56 14.58
C GLU A 188 -16.21 24.19 14.20
N GLU A 189 -17.19 24.82 14.85
CA GLU A 189 -18.61 24.65 14.56
C GLU A 189 -18.97 25.32 13.24
N TYR A 190 -19.76 24.64 12.42
CA TYR A 190 -20.43 25.20 11.26
C TYR A 190 -21.78 24.50 11.03
N TRP A 191 -22.65 25.17 10.28
CA TRP A 191 -23.97 24.68 9.98
C TRP A 191 -24.20 24.57 8.49
N THR A 192 -24.92 23.54 8.07
CA THR A 192 -25.52 23.45 6.75
C THR A 192 -27.02 23.74 6.86
N LEU A 193 -27.57 24.37 5.83
CA LEU A 193 -29.01 24.65 5.75
C LEU A 193 -29.50 24.16 4.39
N ASP A 194 -30.30 23.13 4.40
CA ASP A 194 -30.98 22.61 3.22
C ASP A 194 -32.43 23.15 3.20
N ALA A 195 -32.92 23.52 2.03
CA ALA A 195 -34.28 23.98 1.81
C ALA A 195 -34.99 23.03 0.82
N ALA A 196 -36.18 22.58 1.19
CA ALA A 196 -37.04 21.77 0.34
C ALA A 196 -38.03 22.69 -0.40
N PHE A 197 -37.89 22.76 -1.72
CA PHE A 197 -38.73 23.57 -2.60
C PHE A 197 -39.70 22.71 -3.39
N GLN A 198 -40.99 23.07 -3.40
CA GLN A 198 -41.97 22.46 -4.25
C GLN A 198 -41.95 23.10 -5.62
N ILE A 199 -41.73 22.30 -6.65
CA ILE A 199 -41.84 22.69 -8.06
C ILE A 199 -43.29 22.45 -8.47
N PRO A 200 -43.94 23.40 -9.16
CA PRO A 200 -45.30 23.21 -9.70
C PRO A 200 -45.38 21.98 -10.61
N GLY A 201 -46.32 21.07 -10.31
CA GLY A 201 -46.54 19.85 -11.10
C GLY A 201 -45.63 18.66 -10.73
N GLU A 202 -44.65 18.82 -9.86
CA GLU A 202 -43.78 17.72 -9.42
C GLU A 202 -44.27 17.15 -8.07
N ARG A 203 -44.09 15.83 -7.89
CA ARG A 203 -44.50 15.14 -6.63
C ARG A 203 -43.44 15.27 -5.54
N LYS A 204 -42.17 15.31 -5.90
CA LYS A 204 -41.07 15.38 -4.95
C LYS A 204 -40.51 16.78 -4.83
N PRO A 205 -40.20 17.24 -3.61
CA PRO A 205 -39.56 18.53 -3.44
C PRO A 205 -38.10 18.48 -3.97
N LEU A 206 -37.64 19.63 -4.39
CA LEU A 206 -36.24 19.88 -4.75
C LEU A 206 -35.48 20.31 -3.51
N ILE A 207 -34.48 19.55 -3.11
CA ILE A 207 -33.60 19.92 -1.98
C ILE A 207 -32.44 20.73 -2.51
N ALA A 208 -32.30 21.96 -2.05
CA ALA A 208 -31.22 22.87 -2.41
C ALA A 208 -30.49 23.35 -1.16
N LYS A 209 -29.16 23.47 -1.28
CA LYS A 209 -28.27 23.88 -0.19
C LYS A 209 -28.10 25.40 -0.17
N TYR A 210 -28.12 25.98 1.02
CA TYR A 210 -27.79 27.39 1.21
C TYR A 210 -26.38 27.70 0.69
N TYR A 211 -26.30 28.71 -0.15
CA TYR A 211 -25.02 29.15 -0.72
C TYR A 211 -24.49 30.40 0.00
N GLY A 212 -25.38 31.35 0.30
CA GLY A 212 -25.05 32.62 0.88
C GLY A 212 -25.98 33.73 0.44
N GLU A 213 -25.47 34.96 0.41
CA GLU A 213 -26.21 36.16 0.00
C GLU A 213 -25.83 36.50 -1.45
N GLN A 214 -26.78 36.34 -2.37
CA GLN A 214 -26.57 36.52 -3.82
C GLN A 214 -25.36 35.74 -4.34
N ASP A 215 -24.32 36.40 -4.84
CA ASP A 215 -23.11 35.72 -5.37
C ASP A 215 -22.00 35.53 -4.32
N THR A 216 -22.23 35.93 -3.07
CA THR A 216 -21.26 35.80 -1.97
C THR A 216 -21.53 34.51 -1.18
N LYS A 217 -20.58 33.59 -1.23
CA LYS A 217 -20.68 32.36 -0.44
C LYS A 217 -20.54 32.65 1.06
N ARG A 218 -21.46 32.15 1.88
CA ARG A 218 -21.43 32.30 3.33
C ARG A 218 -21.53 30.96 4.03
N ILE A 219 -20.66 30.74 5.00
CA ILE A 219 -20.71 29.59 5.91
C ILE A 219 -21.42 30.07 7.18
N LEU A 220 -22.50 29.38 7.58
CA LEU A 220 -23.21 29.63 8.81
C LEU A 220 -22.41 29.01 9.96
N LYS A 221 -22.11 29.82 10.98
CA LYS A 221 -21.24 29.40 12.11
C LYS A 221 -22.01 29.06 13.36
N THR A 222 -23.26 29.52 13.49
CA THR A 222 -24.06 29.35 14.70
C THR A 222 -25.52 29.06 14.38
N ALA A 223 -26.23 28.39 15.32
CA ALA A 223 -27.66 28.15 15.21
C ALA A 223 -28.45 29.50 15.05
N ALA A 224 -27.98 30.59 15.67
CA ALA A 224 -28.63 31.89 15.55
C ALA A 224 -28.58 32.46 14.13
N GLU A 225 -27.47 32.24 13.41
CA GLU A 225 -27.36 32.62 12.00
C GLU A 225 -28.31 31.78 11.11
N VAL A 226 -28.45 30.50 11.40
CA VAL A 226 -29.40 29.59 10.69
C VAL A 226 -30.83 30.10 10.89
N GLU A 227 -31.21 30.38 12.13
CA GLU A 227 -32.58 30.89 12.45
C GLU A 227 -32.82 32.28 11.85
N ALA A 228 -31.83 33.15 11.78
CA ALA A 228 -31.95 34.41 11.09
C ALA A 228 -32.26 34.25 9.60
N VAL A 229 -31.52 33.39 8.91
CA VAL A 229 -31.76 33.05 7.49
C VAL A 229 -33.15 32.43 7.28
N LYS A 230 -33.56 31.48 8.14
CA LYS A 230 -34.89 30.87 8.07
C LYS A 230 -35.99 31.94 8.20
N LYS A 231 -35.89 32.84 9.20
CA LYS A 231 -36.85 33.91 9.44
C LYS A 231 -36.94 34.89 8.27
N ASP A 232 -35.80 35.27 7.68
CA ASP A 232 -35.75 36.13 6.52
C ASP A 232 -36.39 35.49 5.28
N CYS A 233 -36.35 34.17 5.22
CA CYS A 233 -36.89 33.35 4.12
C CYS A 233 -38.34 32.89 4.31
N GLU A 234 -38.95 33.01 5.51
CA GLU A 234 -40.30 32.49 5.79
C GLU A 234 -41.39 33.04 4.86
N LYS A 235 -41.27 34.33 4.50
CA LYS A 235 -42.21 35.03 3.65
C LYS A 235 -41.65 35.39 2.27
N ALA A 236 -40.49 34.81 1.93
CA ALA A 236 -39.83 35.11 0.67
C ALA A 236 -40.53 34.42 -0.49
N GLU A 237 -40.67 35.12 -1.59
CA GLU A 237 -40.97 34.50 -2.90
C GLU A 237 -39.68 33.98 -3.48
N PHE A 238 -39.63 32.67 -3.73
CA PHE A 238 -38.49 31.98 -4.32
C PHE A 238 -38.70 31.78 -5.81
N GLN A 239 -37.65 32.07 -6.56
CA GLN A 239 -37.63 31.79 -7.99
C GLN A 239 -36.28 31.22 -8.44
N VAL A 240 -36.27 30.44 -9.49
CA VAL A 240 -35.07 30.01 -10.17
C VAL A 240 -34.43 31.20 -10.89
N SER A 241 -33.29 31.66 -10.39
CA SER A 241 -32.60 32.80 -10.98
C SER A 241 -31.66 32.41 -12.13
N ASP A 242 -31.14 31.18 -12.10
CA ASP A 242 -30.24 30.66 -13.14
C ASP A 242 -30.30 29.12 -13.25
N VAL A 243 -30.30 28.63 -14.48
CA VAL A 243 -30.16 27.21 -14.79
C VAL A 243 -29.03 27.04 -15.79
N LYS A 244 -27.91 26.51 -15.32
CA LYS A 244 -26.74 26.28 -16.15
C LYS A 244 -26.63 24.80 -16.49
N LYS A 245 -26.77 24.47 -17.77
CA LYS A 245 -26.50 23.13 -18.32
C LYS A 245 -25.09 23.10 -18.89
N GLY A 246 -24.39 22.00 -18.70
CA GLY A 246 -23.03 21.82 -19.18
C GLY A 246 -22.67 20.34 -19.32
N GLU A 247 -21.47 20.10 -19.80
CA GLU A 247 -20.90 18.76 -19.88
C GLU A 247 -19.68 18.66 -19.00
N ARG A 248 -19.50 17.51 -18.34
CA ARG A 248 -18.30 17.17 -17.58
C ARG A 248 -17.70 15.89 -18.12
N ILE A 249 -16.41 15.93 -18.42
CA ILE A 249 -15.66 14.78 -18.87
C ILE A 249 -14.87 14.20 -17.69
N LYS A 250 -15.09 12.93 -17.36
CA LYS A 250 -14.28 12.17 -16.42
C LYS A 250 -13.25 11.36 -17.19
N LYS A 251 -11.98 11.74 -17.05
CA LYS A 251 -10.87 11.08 -17.74
C LYS A 251 -10.68 9.65 -17.27
N ALA A 252 -10.28 8.77 -18.18
CA ALA A 252 -9.85 7.42 -17.85
C ALA A 252 -8.63 7.44 -16.91
N PRO A 253 -8.56 6.51 -15.94
CA PRO A 253 -7.42 6.43 -15.05
C PRO A 253 -6.17 5.95 -15.77
N LEU A 254 -4.98 6.34 -15.30
CA LEU A 254 -3.71 5.80 -15.78
C LEU A 254 -3.55 4.32 -15.40
N PRO A 255 -2.77 3.53 -16.15
CA PRO A 255 -2.41 2.17 -15.73
C PRO A 255 -1.60 2.21 -14.45
N PHE A 256 -1.51 1.09 -13.76
CA PHE A 256 -0.86 1.04 -12.45
C PHE A 256 0.66 1.21 -12.50
N THR A 257 1.16 2.04 -11.58
CA THR A 257 2.51 1.98 -11.04
C THR A 257 2.51 1.13 -9.77
N THR A 258 3.70 0.83 -9.21
CA THR A 258 3.80 0.14 -7.91
C THR A 258 3.04 0.83 -6.81
N SER A 259 3.18 2.15 -6.71
CA SER A 259 2.52 2.97 -5.70
C SER A 259 1.00 2.94 -5.86
N THR A 260 0.49 3.22 -7.05
CA THR A 260 -0.96 3.25 -7.29
C THR A 260 -1.61 1.87 -7.16
N LEU A 261 -0.90 0.79 -7.51
CA LEU A 261 -1.37 -0.58 -7.27
C LEU A 261 -1.49 -0.88 -5.77
N GLN A 262 -0.50 -0.50 -4.96
CA GLN A 262 -0.55 -0.67 -3.51
C GLN A 262 -1.69 0.11 -2.88
N GLN A 263 -1.89 1.35 -3.30
CA GLN A 263 -2.98 2.21 -2.83
C GLN A 263 -4.35 1.60 -3.13
N GLU A 264 -4.59 1.23 -4.37
CA GLU A 264 -5.89 0.72 -4.81
C GLU A 264 -6.18 -0.68 -4.27
N ALA A 265 -5.18 -1.57 -4.21
CA ALA A 265 -5.32 -2.88 -3.58
C ALA A 265 -5.63 -2.78 -2.07
N SER A 266 -5.07 -1.80 -1.38
CA SER A 266 -5.42 -1.53 0.01
C SER A 266 -6.85 -1.03 0.16
N LYS A 267 -7.29 -0.11 -0.69
CA LYS A 267 -8.63 0.50 -0.67
C LYS A 267 -9.70 -0.54 -1.01
N VAL A 268 -9.60 -1.20 -2.16
CA VAL A 268 -10.64 -2.05 -2.75
C VAL A 268 -10.58 -3.49 -2.24
N LEU A 269 -9.37 -4.06 -2.10
CA LEU A 269 -9.16 -5.46 -1.74
C LEU A 269 -8.88 -5.67 -0.26
N ASN A 270 -8.60 -4.59 0.47
CA ASN A 270 -8.11 -4.63 1.86
C ASN A 270 -6.82 -5.46 2.00
N PHE A 271 -5.90 -5.33 1.03
CA PHE A 271 -4.59 -5.96 1.07
C PHE A 271 -3.56 -5.00 1.68
N SER A 272 -2.64 -5.53 2.49
CA SER A 272 -1.44 -4.78 2.89
C SER A 272 -0.51 -4.57 1.70
N THR A 273 0.33 -3.54 1.75
CA THR A 273 1.36 -3.28 0.74
C THR A 273 2.26 -4.49 0.52
N GLN A 274 2.71 -5.14 1.60
CA GLN A 274 3.51 -6.37 1.55
C GLN A 274 2.76 -7.53 0.85
N LYS A 275 1.48 -7.74 1.18
CA LYS A 275 0.66 -8.80 0.56
C LYS A 275 0.48 -8.52 -0.92
N THR A 276 0.21 -7.27 -1.29
CA THR A 276 0.05 -6.85 -2.69
C THR A 276 1.30 -7.16 -3.50
N MET A 277 2.48 -6.75 -3.00
CA MET A 277 3.75 -6.98 -3.70
C MET A 277 4.11 -8.46 -3.79
N ARG A 278 3.85 -9.26 -2.76
CA ARG A 278 4.08 -10.71 -2.79
C ARG A 278 3.21 -11.40 -3.83
N LEU A 279 1.93 -11.04 -3.93
CA LEU A 279 1.03 -11.60 -4.93
C LEU A 279 1.41 -11.14 -6.34
N ALA A 280 1.73 -9.86 -6.52
CA ALA A 280 2.20 -9.34 -7.81
C ALA A 280 3.48 -10.04 -8.27
N GLN A 281 4.43 -10.33 -7.37
CA GLN A 281 5.63 -11.11 -7.68
C GLN A 281 5.28 -12.51 -8.22
N GLN A 282 4.31 -13.18 -7.60
CA GLN A 282 3.86 -14.49 -8.07
C GLN A 282 3.22 -14.43 -9.47
N LEU A 283 2.40 -13.41 -9.73
CA LEU A 283 1.76 -13.21 -11.04
C LEU A 283 2.78 -12.87 -12.14
N TYR A 284 3.84 -12.14 -11.79
CA TYR A 284 4.94 -11.81 -12.70
C TYR A 284 5.84 -13.00 -12.99
N GLU A 285 6.30 -13.73 -11.95
CA GLU A 285 7.24 -14.84 -12.10
C GLU A 285 6.65 -16.07 -12.80
N GLY A 286 5.33 -16.22 -12.71
CA GLY A 286 4.57 -17.24 -13.43
C GLY A 286 3.62 -18.02 -12.55
N VAL A 287 2.46 -18.24 -13.08
CA VAL A 287 1.41 -19.12 -12.54
C VAL A 287 1.06 -20.20 -13.56
N ASP A 288 0.66 -21.37 -13.06
CA ASP A 288 0.26 -22.49 -13.92
C ASP A 288 -1.16 -22.22 -14.44
N ILE A 289 -1.28 -21.83 -15.70
CA ILE A 289 -2.55 -21.62 -16.39
C ILE A 289 -2.93 -22.93 -17.11
N LYS A 290 -4.14 -23.42 -16.87
CA LYS A 290 -4.68 -24.60 -17.52
C LYS A 290 -4.52 -24.47 -19.04
N GLU A 291 -4.01 -25.51 -19.70
CA GLU A 291 -3.71 -25.58 -21.14
C GLU A 291 -2.51 -24.73 -21.63
N ASN A 292 -2.14 -23.65 -20.92
CA ASN A 292 -1.01 -22.79 -21.28
C ASN A 292 0.29 -23.11 -20.50
N GLY A 293 0.16 -23.82 -19.35
CA GLY A 293 1.26 -24.09 -18.43
C GLY A 293 1.74 -22.86 -17.69
N THR A 294 2.95 -22.89 -17.14
CA THR A 294 3.48 -21.80 -16.33
C THR A 294 3.86 -20.60 -17.21
N VAL A 295 3.29 -19.41 -16.90
CA VAL A 295 3.52 -18.15 -17.63
C VAL A 295 3.34 -16.96 -16.71
N GLY A 296 4.14 -15.91 -16.89
CA GLY A 296 3.93 -14.62 -16.26
C GLY A 296 2.70 -13.92 -16.86
N ILE A 297 1.76 -13.51 -16.01
CA ILE A 297 0.49 -12.93 -16.46
C ILE A 297 0.39 -11.42 -16.26
N ILE A 298 1.38 -10.82 -15.61
CA ILE A 298 1.54 -9.37 -15.53
C ILE A 298 2.98 -8.96 -15.87
N THR A 299 3.16 -7.71 -16.23
CA THR A 299 4.46 -7.07 -16.42
C THR A 299 5.19 -6.86 -15.09
N TYR A 300 6.44 -6.45 -15.15
CA TYR A 300 7.30 -6.20 -13.99
C TYR A 300 6.63 -5.24 -13.01
N LEU A 301 6.63 -5.63 -11.73
CA LEU A 301 5.80 -5.02 -10.69
C LEU A 301 6.46 -3.83 -9.97
N ARG A 302 7.77 -3.62 -10.10
CA ARG A 302 8.48 -2.49 -9.50
C ARG A 302 8.73 -1.42 -10.53
N THR A 303 7.77 -0.55 -10.73
CA THR A 303 7.80 0.50 -11.73
C THR A 303 7.08 1.76 -11.26
N ASP A 304 7.59 2.90 -11.61
CA ASP A 304 6.95 4.21 -11.50
C ASP A 304 6.45 4.73 -12.85
N SER A 305 6.68 3.95 -13.92
CA SER A 305 6.25 4.26 -15.29
C SER A 305 4.78 3.95 -15.50
N THR A 306 4.10 4.82 -16.25
CA THR A 306 2.77 4.58 -16.81
C THR A 306 2.81 4.30 -18.31
N ARG A 307 4.00 4.14 -18.89
CA ARG A 307 4.21 3.80 -20.31
C ARG A 307 3.64 2.41 -20.61
N VAL A 308 3.12 2.26 -21.79
CA VAL A 308 2.62 0.98 -22.34
C VAL A 308 3.30 0.78 -23.70
N SER A 309 3.71 -0.45 -24.00
CA SER A 309 4.29 -0.77 -25.30
C SER A 309 3.25 -0.68 -26.40
N GLU A 310 3.67 -0.38 -27.63
CA GLU A 310 2.79 -0.29 -28.80
C GLU A 310 2.04 -1.61 -29.06
N GLU A 311 2.70 -2.75 -28.84
CA GLU A 311 2.07 -4.06 -28.96
C GLU A 311 0.89 -4.23 -27.98
N ALA A 312 1.08 -3.84 -26.72
CA ALA A 312 0.03 -3.91 -25.70
C ALA A 312 -1.09 -2.89 -25.95
N GLU A 313 -0.77 -1.70 -26.46
CA GLU A 313 -1.76 -0.71 -26.90
C GLU A 313 -2.66 -1.29 -27.99
N ASN A 314 -2.07 -1.86 -29.04
CA ASN A 314 -2.79 -2.44 -30.17
C ASN A 314 -3.66 -3.62 -29.73
N MET A 315 -3.13 -4.49 -28.85
CA MET A 315 -3.86 -5.63 -28.30
C MET A 315 -5.08 -5.17 -27.49
N ALA A 316 -4.90 -4.18 -26.61
CA ALA A 316 -6.00 -3.62 -25.82
C ALA A 316 -7.05 -2.95 -26.70
N ARG A 317 -6.63 -2.15 -27.68
CA ARG A 317 -7.54 -1.47 -28.63
C ARG A 317 -8.39 -2.47 -29.40
N SER A 318 -7.78 -3.50 -29.95
CA SER A 318 -8.49 -4.56 -30.69
C SER A 318 -9.52 -5.26 -29.80
N TYR A 319 -9.14 -5.62 -28.57
CA TYR A 319 -10.05 -6.24 -27.61
C TYR A 319 -11.22 -5.32 -27.23
N ILE A 320 -10.96 -4.02 -26.97
CA ILE A 320 -11.99 -3.06 -26.60
C ILE A 320 -12.97 -2.87 -27.76
N THR A 321 -12.47 -2.72 -28.99
CA THR A 321 -13.30 -2.55 -30.18
C THR A 321 -14.20 -3.77 -30.40
N GLU A 322 -13.67 -4.98 -30.25
CA GLU A 322 -14.43 -6.21 -30.42
C GLU A 322 -15.52 -6.40 -29.35
N LYS A 323 -15.19 -6.14 -28.07
CA LYS A 323 -16.10 -6.47 -26.94
C LYS A 323 -17.05 -5.35 -26.54
N TYR A 324 -16.65 -4.09 -26.73
CA TYR A 324 -17.42 -2.92 -26.27
C TYR A 324 -17.84 -1.99 -27.41
N GLY A 325 -17.21 -2.09 -28.58
CA GLY A 325 -17.44 -1.22 -29.71
C GLY A 325 -16.36 -0.12 -29.86
N GLU A 326 -16.25 0.39 -31.08
CA GLU A 326 -15.21 1.37 -31.48
C GLU A 326 -15.27 2.66 -30.67
N GLN A 327 -16.48 3.11 -30.28
CA GLN A 327 -16.66 4.32 -29.45
C GLN A 327 -16.03 4.22 -28.05
N TYR A 328 -15.75 3.02 -27.56
CA TYR A 328 -15.08 2.80 -26.29
C TYR A 328 -13.55 2.74 -26.40
N ALA A 329 -13.00 2.62 -27.59
CA ALA A 329 -11.56 2.60 -27.81
C ALA A 329 -10.97 4.02 -27.71
N GLY A 330 -10.21 4.28 -26.66
CA GLY A 330 -9.53 5.55 -26.42
C GLY A 330 -8.12 5.59 -27.00
N GLU A 331 -7.53 6.81 -27.06
CA GLU A 331 -6.13 7.00 -27.46
C GLU A 331 -5.13 6.69 -26.34
N GLY A 332 -5.63 6.32 -25.15
CA GLY A 332 -4.82 6.13 -23.94
C GLY A 332 -4.42 7.47 -23.31
N THR A 333 -4.47 7.53 -21.99
CA THR A 333 -4.02 8.72 -21.25
C THR A 333 -2.51 8.64 -21.04
N VAL A 334 -1.75 9.54 -21.67
CA VAL A 334 -0.31 9.69 -21.43
C VAL A 334 -0.08 10.82 -20.43
N LYS A 335 0.62 10.55 -19.34
CA LYS A 335 1.10 11.61 -18.44
C LYS A 335 2.24 12.33 -19.16
N LYS A 336 2.08 13.61 -19.49
CA LYS A 336 3.21 14.46 -19.88
C LYS A 336 4.07 14.67 -18.63
N SER A 337 5.05 13.83 -18.40
CA SER A 337 5.98 14.01 -17.30
C SER A 337 7.14 14.88 -17.75
N GLY A 338 7.42 15.94 -16.99
CA GLY A 338 8.65 16.72 -17.13
C GLY A 338 9.87 16.04 -16.46
N GLN A 339 9.69 14.90 -15.81
CA GLN A 339 10.79 14.08 -15.27
C GLN A 339 11.12 12.98 -16.26
N LYS A 340 12.42 12.83 -16.56
CA LYS A 340 12.94 11.68 -17.29
C LYS A 340 12.64 10.41 -16.47
N ILE A 341 11.58 9.73 -16.85
CA ILE A 341 11.24 8.38 -16.34
C ILE A 341 12.35 7.46 -16.86
N GLN A 342 12.76 6.48 -16.08
CA GLN A 342 13.58 5.38 -16.60
C GLN A 342 12.82 4.74 -17.76
N ASP A 343 13.16 5.09 -18.97
CA ASP A 343 12.44 4.73 -20.21
C ASP A 343 12.34 3.21 -20.47
N ALA A 344 13.05 2.41 -19.67
CA ALA A 344 13.09 0.96 -19.82
C ALA A 344 11.87 0.24 -19.24
N HIS A 345 11.12 0.83 -18.28
CA HIS A 345 10.02 0.17 -17.61
C HIS A 345 8.66 0.51 -18.22
N GLU A 346 7.76 -0.45 -18.17
CA GLU A 346 6.35 -0.28 -18.47
C GLU A 346 5.50 -0.21 -17.21
N ALA A 347 4.24 0.24 -17.37
CA ALA A 347 3.21 0.12 -16.34
C ALA A 347 2.91 -1.34 -15.99
N ILE A 348 2.35 -1.57 -14.81
CA ILE A 348 1.86 -2.89 -14.40
C ILE A 348 0.56 -3.17 -15.17
N ARG A 349 0.60 -4.17 -16.04
CA ARG A 349 -0.48 -4.56 -16.93
C ARG A 349 -0.54 -6.09 -17.12
N PRO A 350 -1.66 -6.65 -17.60
CA PRO A 350 -1.67 -8.03 -18.07
C PRO A 350 -0.72 -8.21 -19.26
N THR A 351 -0.06 -9.37 -19.34
CA THR A 351 0.80 -9.71 -20.49
C THR A 351 -0.01 -10.06 -21.73
N ASP A 352 -1.27 -10.47 -21.54
CA ASP A 352 -2.21 -10.81 -22.58
C ASP A 352 -3.63 -10.45 -22.13
N VAL A 353 -4.28 -9.52 -22.82
CA VAL A 353 -5.63 -9.06 -22.46
C VAL A 353 -6.71 -10.10 -22.74
N ALA A 354 -6.44 -11.04 -23.66
CA ALA A 354 -7.35 -12.14 -23.98
C ALA A 354 -7.49 -13.12 -22.80
N ARG A 355 -6.50 -13.19 -21.90
CA ARG A 355 -6.60 -13.92 -20.63
C ARG A 355 -7.45 -13.14 -19.63
N THR A 356 -8.74 -13.11 -19.86
CA THR A 356 -9.65 -12.41 -18.95
C THR A 356 -9.60 -13.03 -17.54
N PRO A 357 -9.85 -12.24 -16.49
CA PRO A 357 -9.85 -12.77 -15.12
C PRO A 357 -10.77 -13.97 -14.92
N LEU A 358 -11.92 -14.00 -15.60
CA LEU A 358 -12.90 -15.09 -15.47
C LEU A 358 -12.40 -16.40 -16.11
N GLU A 359 -11.72 -16.33 -17.24
CA GLU A 359 -11.20 -17.51 -17.94
C GLU A 359 -10.11 -18.22 -17.14
N ILE A 360 -9.24 -17.46 -16.46
CA ILE A 360 -8.13 -18.04 -15.69
C ILE A 360 -8.42 -18.18 -14.19
N LYS A 361 -9.66 -17.93 -13.77
CA LYS A 361 -10.05 -17.93 -12.34
C LYS A 361 -9.71 -19.23 -11.61
N GLU A 362 -9.91 -20.38 -12.26
CA GLU A 362 -9.62 -21.70 -11.66
C GLU A 362 -8.13 -21.99 -11.50
N SER A 363 -7.28 -21.31 -12.26
CA SER A 363 -5.82 -21.41 -12.19
C SER A 363 -5.20 -20.54 -11.09
N LEU A 364 -5.98 -19.64 -10.48
CA LEU A 364 -5.51 -18.68 -9.51
C LEU A 364 -6.08 -18.95 -8.11
N SER A 365 -5.29 -18.68 -7.08
CA SER A 365 -5.85 -18.55 -5.74
C SER A 365 -6.81 -17.35 -5.68
N ARG A 366 -7.72 -17.36 -4.69
CA ARG A 366 -8.69 -16.27 -4.51
C ARG A 366 -8.04 -14.88 -4.48
N ASP A 367 -6.93 -14.75 -3.80
CA ASP A 367 -6.26 -13.46 -3.65
C ASP A 367 -5.49 -13.06 -4.92
N GLN A 368 -4.86 -14.03 -5.61
CA GLN A 368 -4.25 -13.81 -6.93
C GLN A 368 -5.30 -13.38 -7.96
N PHE A 369 -6.45 -14.05 -7.98
CA PHE A 369 -7.55 -13.70 -8.87
C PHE A 369 -8.03 -12.24 -8.64
N ARG A 370 -8.26 -11.86 -7.38
CA ARG A 370 -8.70 -10.49 -7.05
C ARG A 370 -7.70 -9.43 -7.48
N LEU A 371 -6.41 -9.68 -7.25
CA LEU A 371 -5.36 -8.74 -7.64
C LEU A 371 -5.22 -8.68 -9.16
N TYR A 372 -5.21 -9.82 -9.86
CA TYR A 372 -5.16 -9.87 -11.32
C TYR A 372 -6.36 -9.15 -11.95
N GLN A 373 -7.56 -9.39 -11.41
CA GLN A 373 -8.78 -8.71 -11.87
C GLN A 373 -8.68 -7.19 -11.72
N LEU A 374 -8.13 -6.71 -10.62
CA LEU A 374 -7.89 -5.28 -10.39
C LEU A 374 -6.93 -4.70 -11.44
N ILE A 375 -5.80 -5.38 -11.68
CA ILE A 375 -4.78 -4.97 -12.67
C ILE A 375 -5.37 -4.98 -14.08
N TRP A 376 -6.06 -6.05 -14.45
CA TRP A 376 -6.66 -6.21 -15.77
C TRP A 376 -7.71 -5.11 -16.05
N LYS A 377 -8.65 -4.92 -15.13
CA LYS A 377 -9.70 -3.90 -15.28
C LYS A 377 -9.12 -2.49 -15.36
N ARG A 378 -8.13 -2.18 -14.53
CA ARG A 378 -7.47 -0.87 -14.55
C ARG A 378 -6.74 -0.61 -15.85
N PHE A 379 -6.04 -1.60 -16.38
CA PHE A 379 -5.35 -1.50 -17.66
C PHE A 379 -6.33 -1.28 -18.80
N MET A 380 -7.40 -2.08 -18.89
CA MET A 380 -8.43 -1.91 -19.90
C MET A 380 -9.07 -0.52 -19.83
N ALA A 381 -9.50 -0.10 -18.64
CA ALA A 381 -10.07 1.24 -18.43
C ALA A 381 -9.12 2.35 -18.89
N SER A 382 -7.82 2.20 -18.66
CA SER A 382 -6.81 3.21 -19.04
C SER A 382 -6.67 3.38 -20.57
N ARG A 383 -7.16 2.44 -21.37
CA ARG A 383 -7.15 2.46 -22.83
C ARG A 383 -8.53 2.78 -23.43
N MET A 384 -9.52 3.04 -22.58
CA MET A 384 -10.88 3.37 -22.99
C MET A 384 -11.13 4.87 -23.03
N THR A 385 -12.17 5.26 -23.73
CA THR A 385 -12.61 6.65 -23.81
C THR A 385 -13.10 7.18 -22.47
N PRO A 386 -12.95 8.49 -22.19
CA PRO A 386 -13.49 9.13 -21.00
C PRO A 386 -15.01 8.97 -20.87
N ALA A 387 -15.49 8.94 -19.64
CA ALA A 387 -16.92 9.05 -19.37
C ALA A 387 -17.41 10.49 -19.51
N LYS A 388 -18.65 10.66 -19.99
CA LYS A 388 -19.28 11.97 -20.19
C LYS A 388 -20.52 12.09 -19.32
N TYR A 389 -20.64 13.23 -18.69
CA TYR A 389 -21.78 13.60 -17.85
C TYR A 389 -22.45 14.84 -18.39
N GLU A 390 -23.77 14.84 -18.42
CA GLU A 390 -24.56 16.05 -18.48
C GLU A 390 -24.70 16.60 -17.07
N THR A 391 -24.38 17.88 -16.87
CA THR A 391 -24.47 18.54 -15.57
C THR A 391 -25.53 19.64 -15.62
N THR A 392 -26.33 19.74 -14.56
CA THR A 392 -27.30 20.80 -14.39
C THR A 392 -27.07 21.46 -13.03
N SER A 393 -26.85 22.75 -13.01
CA SER A 393 -26.74 23.56 -11.79
C SER A 393 -27.86 24.59 -11.78
N VAL A 394 -28.59 24.66 -10.66
CA VAL A 394 -29.73 25.56 -10.48
C VAL A 394 -29.42 26.49 -9.31
N LYS A 395 -29.64 27.80 -9.53
CA LYS A 395 -29.63 28.80 -8.48
C LYS A 395 -31.05 29.23 -8.18
N ILE A 396 -31.40 29.32 -6.91
CA ILE A 396 -32.71 29.67 -6.41
C ILE A 396 -32.52 30.85 -5.49
N ASP A 397 -33.15 32.00 -5.79
CA ASP A 397 -33.02 33.23 -5.02
C ASP A 397 -34.35 33.61 -4.38
N GLY A 398 -34.29 34.14 -3.14
CA GLY A 398 -35.41 34.63 -2.40
C GLY A 398 -34.95 35.57 -1.28
N ASN A 399 -35.48 36.75 -1.19
CA ASN A 399 -35.17 37.79 -0.18
C ASN A 399 -33.66 38.05 0.04
N GLY A 400 -32.87 38.06 -1.05
CA GLY A 400 -31.42 38.25 -0.98
C GLY A 400 -30.59 37.02 -0.67
N HIS A 401 -31.23 35.91 -0.31
CA HIS A 401 -30.57 34.61 -0.04
C HIS A 401 -30.58 33.71 -1.26
N ARG A 402 -29.48 32.97 -1.44
CA ARG A 402 -29.31 32.02 -2.55
C ARG A 402 -29.18 30.58 -2.04
N PHE A 403 -29.91 29.70 -2.68
CA PHE A 403 -29.78 28.25 -2.56
C PHE A 403 -29.32 27.65 -3.88
N THR A 404 -28.54 26.60 -3.82
CA THR A 404 -28.02 25.93 -5.03
C THR A 404 -28.27 24.44 -4.99
N VAL A 405 -28.54 23.86 -6.13
CA VAL A 405 -28.58 22.42 -6.33
C VAL A 405 -27.89 22.05 -7.64
N ALA A 406 -27.11 20.97 -7.62
CA ALA A 406 -26.47 20.44 -8.79
C ALA A 406 -26.82 18.95 -8.95
N ALA A 407 -26.94 18.53 -10.20
CA ALA A 407 -27.11 17.13 -10.57
C ALA A 407 -26.24 16.79 -11.77
N SER A 408 -25.81 15.54 -11.85
CA SER A 408 -25.04 15.00 -12.96
C SER A 408 -25.68 13.71 -13.43
N LYS A 409 -25.79 13.53 -14.73
CA LYS A 409 -26.29 12.31 -15.36
C LYS A 409 -25.23 11.78 -16.31
N VAL A 410 -24.92 10.48 -16.19
CA VAL A 410 -24.04 9.81 -17.15
C VAL A 410 -24.74 9.72 -18.51
N ILE A 411 -24.15 10.32 -19.53
CA ILE A 411 -24.62 10.23 -20.91
C ILE A 411 -23.80 9.25 -21.74
N PHE A 412 -22.55 9.02 -21.34
CA PHE A 412 -21.69 7.98 -21.89
C PHE A 412 -20.76 7.47 -20.78
N ASP A 413 -20.79 6.18 -20.52
CA ASP A 413 -20.07 5.57 -19.39
C ASP A 413 -18.57 5.35 -19.68
N GLY A 414 -18.17 5.22 -20.96
CA GLY A 414 -16.77 5.08 -21.35
C GLY A 414 -16.04 3.99 -20.54
N PHE A 415 -14.90 4.34 -19.95
CA PHE A 415 -14.10 3.41 -19.12
C PHE A 415 -14.85 2.87 -17.89
N MET A 416 -15.90 3.55 -17.44
CA MET A 416 -16.68 3.13 -16.27
C MET A 416 -17.48 1.85 -16.51
N SER A 417 -17.67 1.44 -17.77
CA SER A 417 -18.25 0.14 -18.13
C SER A 417 -17.40 -1.05 -17.61
N VAL A 418 -16.09 -0.84 -17.40
CA VAL A 418 -15.14 -1.86 -16.93
C VAL A 418 -14.65 -1.60 -15.50
N TYR A 419 -14.47 -0.32 -15.15
CA TYR A 419 -13.78 0.07 -13.92
C TYR A 419 -14.42 1.30 -13.28
N THR A 420 -15.01 1.10 -12.11
CA THR A 420 -15.53 2.18 -11.26
C THR A 420 -14.59 2.37 -10.06
N MET A 421 -14.16 3.59 -9.82
CA MET A 421 -13.18 3.89 -8.77
C MET A 421 -13.81 4.05 -7.38
N ASP A 422 -15.02 4.60 -7.29
CA ASP A 422 -15.67 4.96 -6.02
C ASP A 422 -17.18 4.74 -6.01
N ASP A 423 -17.75 4.59 -4.80
CA ASP A 423 -19.21 4.59 -4.61
C ASP A 423 -19.83 5.98 -4.89
N GLU A 424 -19.04 7.05 -4.89
CA GLU A 424 -19.46 8.39 -5.31
C GLU A 424 -19.94 8.40 -6.75
N ASP A 425 -19.33 7.60 -7.63
CA ASP A 425 -19.78 7.47 -9.04
C ASP A 425 -21.23 6.97 -9.16
N LYS A 426 -21.70 6.20 -8.19
CA LYS A 426 -23.08 5.73 -8.15
C LYS A 426 -24.03 6.78 -7.57
N ALA A 427 -23.57 7.59 -6.64
CA ALA A 427 -24.37 8.64 -6.00
C ALA A 427 -24.55 9.87 -6.91
N GLU A 428 -23.59 10.15 -7.80
CA GLU A 428 -23.63 11.30 -8.71
C GLU A 428 -24.65 11.16 -9.85
N ASN A 429 -25.19 9.98 -10.14
CA ASN A 429 -26.14 9.79 -11.23
C ASN A 429 -27.56 10.22 -10.81
N ARG A 430 -27.78 11.52 -10.67
CA ARG A 430 -29.07 12.14 -10.31
C ARG A 430 -29.57 13.00 -11.46
N THR A 431 -30.89 13.01 -11.66
CA THR A 431 -31.55 13.85 -12.65
C THR A 431 -32.47 14.82 -11.91
N LEU A 432 -32.40 16.12 -12.25
CA LEU A 432 -33.36 17.10 -11.82
C LEU A 432 -34.63 17.01 -12.65
N ALA A 433 -35.75 17.51 -12.10
CA ALA A 433 -37.00 17.58 -12.84
C ALA A 433 -36.83 18.40 -14.12
N LYS A 434 -37.43 17.93 -15.22
CA LYS A 434 -37.35 18.59 -16.53
C LYS A 434 -38.07 19.93 -16.58
N SER A 435 -38.94 20.17 -15.61
CA SER A 435 -39.77 21.37 -15.47
C SER A 435 -39.09 22.57 -14.80
N ILE A 436 -37.77 22.46 -14.52
CA ILE A 436 -37.02 23.54 -13.88
C ILE A 436 -36.38 24.41 -14.96
N ASP A 437 -36.96 25.57 -15.18
CA ASP A 437 -36.43 26.61 -16.05
C ASP A 437 -36.20 27.90 -15.26
N LYS A 438 -35.46 28.84 -15.86
CA LYS A 438 -35.28 30.16 -15.32
C LYS A 438 -36.66 30.83 -15.08
N ASP A 439 -36.76 31.59 -14.01
CA ASP A 439 -37.97 32.28 -13.53
C ASP A 439 -39.10 31.37 -13.02
N THR A 440 -38.86 30.04 -12.92
CA THR A 440 -39.79 29.10 -12.27
C THR A 440 -39.98 29.54 -10.81
N LYS A 441 -41.23 29.80 -10.42
CA LYS A 441 -41.62 30.11 -9.03
C LYS A 441 -41.67 28.82 -8.20
N LEU A 442 -41.06 28.86 -7.02
CA LEU A 442 -40.95 27.74 -6.10
C LEU A 442 -41.62 28.09 -4.78
N SER A 443 -42.30 27.14 -4.18
CA SER A 443 -42.81 27.31 -2.81
C SER A 443 -41.92 26.55 -1.82
N LEU A 444 -41.42 27.26 -0.82
CA LEU A 444 -40.69 26.67 0.29
C LEU A 444 -41.61 25.73 1.10
N LYS A 445 -41.18 24.56 1.42
CA LYS A 445 -41.86 23.59 2.26
C LYS A 445 -41.28 23.53 3.65
N GLU A 446 -40.01 23.30 3.76
CA GLU A 446 -39.33 23.14 5.02
C GLU A 446 -37.84 23.49 4.89
N PHE A 447 -37.23 23.78 6.03
CA PHE A 447 -35.81 23.90 6.18
C PHE A 447 -35.27 22.80 7.06
N ASP A 448 -34.12 22.24 6.68
CA ASP A 448 -33.34 21.32 7.48
C ASP A 448 -31.96 21.94 7.78
N GLY A 449 -31.73 22.25 9.04
CA GLY A 449 -30.49 22.85 9.53
C GLY A 449 -29.72 21.85 10.37
N GLU A 450 -28.54 21.45 9.91
CA GLU A 450 -27.69 20.49 10.60
C GLU A 450 -26.41 21.15 11.15
N GLN A 451 -26.12 20.85 12.42
CA GLN A 451 -24.87 21.27 13.07
C GLN A 451 -23.75 20.31 12.70
N HIS A 452 -22.60 20.84 12.37
CA HIS A 452 -21.39 20.11 12.06
C HIS A 452 -20.18 20.71 12.77
N PHE A 453 -19.15 19.89 12.93
CA PHE A 453 -17.84 20.33 13.39
C PHE A 453 -16.78 19.92 12.38
N THR A 454 -15.80 20.79 12.13
CA THR A 454 -14.65 20.40 11.31
C THR A 454 -13.96 19.20 11.93
N GLN A 455 -13.44 18.33 11.09
CA GLN A 455 -12.78 17.10 11.53
C GLN A 455 -11.26 17.25 11.41
N PRO A 456 -10.49 16.62 12.33
CA PRO A 456 -9.04 16.58 12.21
C PRO A 456 -8.62 15.87 10.92
N PRO A 457 -7.36 16.06 10.47
CA PRO A 457 -6.81 15.25 9.39
C PRO A 457 -6.92 13.76 9.74
N ALA A 458 -7.20 12.92 8.75
CA ALA A 458 -7.28 11.49 8.99
C ALA A 458 -5.89 10.89 9.31
N HIS A 459 -5.86 9.89 10.20
CA HIS A 459 -4.67 9.07 10.40
C HIS A 459 -4.17 8.48 9.08
N TYR A 460 -2.88 8.25 8.97
CA TYR A 460 -2.36 7.55 7.82
C TYR A 460 -2.84 6.10 7.78
N THR A 461 -3.15 5.63 6.58
CA THR A 461 -3.24 4.22 6.24
C THR A 461 -1.98 3.81 5.48
N GLU A 462 -1.73 2.51 5.26
CA GLU A 462 -0.63 2.10 4.39
C GLU A 462 -0.73 2.76 3.01
N ALA A 463 -1.94 2.86 2.45
CA ALA A 463 -2.19 3.47 1.15
C ALA A 463 -1.86 4.97 1.12
N SER A 464 -2.38 5.75 2.08
CA SER A 464 -2.12 7.19 2.12
C SER A 464 -0.66 7.50 2.46
N LEU A 465 0.02 6.66 3.26
CA LEU A 465 1.44 6.80 3.53
C LEU A 465 2.28 6.56 2.26
N VAL A 466 1.98 5.50 1.49
CA VAL A 466 2.66 5.24 0.20
C VAL A 466 2.49 6.43 -0.74
N ARG A 467 1.27 6.96 -0.83
CA ARG A 467 0.97 8.14 -1.65
C ARG A 467 1.79 9.36 -1.21
N THR A 468 1.82 9.66 0.08
CA THR A 468 2.58 10.79 0.62
C THR A 468 4.09 10.62 0.38
N LEU A 469 4.65 9.41 0.58
CA LEU A 469 6.05 9.13 0.30
C LEU A 469 6.37 9.35 -1.19
N GLU A 470 5.51 8.90 -2.11
CA GLU A 470 5.66 9.12 -3.55
C GLU A 470 5.60 10.61 -3.90
N GLU A 471 4.59 11.35 -3.40
CA GLU A 471 4.42 12.78 -3.64
C GLU A 471 5.60 13.62 -3.14
N LEU A 472 6.21 13.21 -2.03
CA LEU A 472 7.40 13.84 -1.46
C LEU A 472 8.73 13.35 -2.10
N GLY A 473 8.69 12.40 -3.01
CA GLY A 473 9.88 11.81 -3.63
C GLY A 473 10.72 10.90 -2.72
N ILE A 474 10.14 10.44 -1.61
CA ILE A 474 10.80 9.61 -0.60
C ILE A 474 10.58 8.13 -0.87
N GLY A 475 11.68 7.40 -0.99
CA GLY A 475 11.64 5.98 -1.38
C GLY A 475 11.41 5.79 -2.88
N ARG A 476 11.29 4.53 -3.28
CA ARG A 476 11.09 4.11 -4.69
C ARG A 476 10.23 2.84 -4.69
N PRO A 477 9.76 2.36 -5.84
CA PRO A 477 8.92 1.15 -5.95
C PRO A 477 9.41 -0.06 -5.13
N SER A 478 10.72 -0.22 -5.00
CA SER A 478 11.33 -1.31 -4.22
C SER A 478 11.28 -1.12 -2.70
N THR A 479 11.05 0.10 -2.20
CA THR A 479 11.22 0.43 -0.76
C THR A 479 9.92 0.75 -0.02
N TYR A 480 8.82 1.11 -0.69
CA TYR A 480 7.56 1.47 -0.01
C TYR A 480 7.06 0.38 0.94
N ALA A 481 6.81 -0.82 0.41
CA ALA A 481 6.31 -1.94 1.23
C ALA A 481 7.32 -2.40 2.31
N PRO A 482 8.64 -2.54 2.04
CA PRO A 482 9.63 -2.84 3.06
C PRO A 482 9.69 -1.80 4.19
N THR A 483 9.60 -0.51 3.89
CA THR A 483 9.60 0.57 4.88
C THR A 483 8.42 0.42 5.85
N ILE A 484 7.20 0.29 5.32
CA ILE A 484 5.99 0.12 6.13
C ILE A 484 6.07 -1.17 6.96
N THR A 485 6.52 -2.26 6.34
CA THR A 485 6.71 -3.54 7.05
C THR A 485 7.70 -3.39 8.20
N THR A 486 8.77 -2.62 8.01
CA THR A 486 9.81 -2.43 9.04
C THR A 486 9.31 -1.63 10.22
N ILE A 487 8.64 -0.48 10.00
CA ILE A 487 8.14 0.36 11.12
C ILE A 487 7.07 -0.38 11.92
N LEU A 488 6.24 -1.21 11.28
CA LEU A 488 5.28 -2.09 11.96
C LEU A 488 5.99 -3.23 12.72
N ALA A 489 6.99 -3.88 12.12
CA ALA A 489 7.73 -4.97 12.77
C ALA A 489 8.61 -4.50 13.94
N ARG A 490 9.04 -3.24 13.93
CA ARG A 490 9.77 -2.60 15.04
C ARG A 490 8.86 -2.04 16.12
N HIS A 491 7.54 -2.12 15.93
CA HIS A 491 6.53 -1.56 16.83
C HIS A 491 6.68 -0.05 17.06
N TYR A 492 7.21 0.67 16.08
CA TYR A 492 7.16 2.14 16.10
C TYR A 492 5.74 2.62 15.80
N VAL A 493 5.03 1.84 15.04
CA VAL A 493 3.65 2.08 14.60
C VAL A 493 2.87 0.78 14.76
N ILE A 494 1.62 0.88 15.17
CA ILE A 494 0.64 -0.21 15.15
C ILE A 494 -0.43 0.06 14.09
N LYS A 495 -1.10 -0.99 13.64
CA LYS A 495 -2.18 -0.89 12.68
C LYS A 495 -3.49 -1.37 13.27
N GLU A 496 -4.46 -0.47 13.38
CA GLU A 496 -5.82 -0.74 13.83
C GLU A 496 -6.84 -0.26 12.81
N ASN A 497 -7.79 -1.10 12.46
CA ASN A 497 -8.86 -0.77 11.49
C ASN A 497 -8.39 -0.05 10.21
N LYS A 498 -7.24 -0.46 9.66
CA LYS A 498 -6.51 0.14 8.52
C LYS A 498 -5.65 1.36 8.84
N ASN A 499 -5.91 2.07 9.93
CA ASN A 499 -5.15 3.24 10.35
C ASN A 499 -3.85 2.84 11.02
N LEU A 500 -2.85 3.70 10.87
CA LEU A 500 -1.54 3.59 11.50
C LEU A 500 -1.49 4.58 12.66
N TYR A 501 -1.16 4.07 13.84
CA TYR A 501 -1.01 4.85 15.07
C TYR A 501 0.42 4.75 15.58
N VAL A 502 0.98 5.86 16.02
CA VAL A 502 2.30 5.88 16.66
C VAL A 502 2.21 5.23 18.04
N THR A 503 3.21 4.48 18.40
CA THR A 503 3.36 3.95 19.77
C THR A 503 4.26 4.88 20.60
N GLU A 504 4.22 4.77 21.94
CA GLU A 504 5.16 5.45 22.82
C GLU A 504 6.62 5.21 22.41
N LEU A 505 6.96 3.98 22.04
CA LEU A 505 8.28 3.63 21.51
C LEU A 505 8.59 4.39 20.21
N GLY A 506 7.61 4.52 19.31
CA GLY A 506 7.75 5.27 18.07
C GLY A 506 8.00 6.76 18.32
N GLU A 507 7.27 7.36 19.26
CA GLU A 507 7.44 8.75 19.66
C GLU A 507 8.84 9.01 20.24
N VAL A 508 9.31 8.15 21.16
CA VAL A 508 10.64 8.26 21.75
C VAL A 508 11.73 8.16 20.68
N VAL A 509 11.64 7.17 19.77
CA VAL A 509 12.61 7.01 18.69
C VAL A 509 12.56 8.21 17.74
N ASN A 510 11.38 8.69 17.36
CA ASN A 510 11.24 9.86 16.49
C ASN A 510 11.84 11.12 17.13
N LYS A 511 11.56 11.36 18.41
CA LYS A 511 12.12 12.49 19.17
C LYS A 511 13.65 12.45 19.18
N MET A 512 14.24 11.32 19.55
CA MET A 512 15.69 11.14 19.50
C MET A 512 16.28 11.38 18.11
N MET A 513 15.60 10.88 17.07
CA MET A 513 16.05 11.08 15.70
C MET A 513 15.95 12.55 15.27
N LYS A 514 14.89 13.27 15.67
CA LYS A 514 14.72 14.72 15.40
C LYS A 514 15.78 15.56 16.12
N GLU A 515 16.14 15.21 17.36
CA GLU A 515 17.13 15.92 18.17
C GLU A 515 18.57 15.67 17.71
N ALA A 516 18.96 14.41 17.54
CA ALA A 516 20.35 14.03 17.27
C ALA A 516 20.69 13.93 15.78
N PHE A 517 19.71 13.63 14.93
CA PHE A 517 19.90 13.37 13.50
C PHE A 517 18.88 14.13 12.63
N PRO A 518 18.73 15.46 12.81
CA PRO A 518 17.70 16.24 12.10
C PRO A 518 17.80 16.11 10.57
N THR A 519 19.01 16.05 10.05
CA THR A 519 19.27 15.87 8.60
C THR A 519 18.76 14.50 8.09
N ILE A 520 18.98 13.43 8.86
CA ILE A 520 18.57 12.07 8.44
C ILE A 520 17.04 11.92 8.38
N VAL A 521 16.31 12.66 9.22
CA VAL A 521 14.85 12.64 9.23
C VAL A 521 14.23 13.81 8.46
N ASP A 522 15.05 14.62 7.78
CA ASP A 522 14.55 15.69 6.93
C ASP A 522 13.98 15.13 5.62
N VAL A 523 12.77 15.58 5.28
CA VAL A 523 12.02 15.16 4.10
C VAL A 523 12.74 15.54 2.81
N ASN A 524 13.19 16.81 2.72
CA ASN A 524 13.85 17.33 1.51
C ASN A 524 15.23 16.69 1.31
N PHE A 525 15.98 16.51 2.40
CA PHE A 525 17.27 15.83 2.34
C PHE A 525 17.12 14.40 1.79
N THR A 526 16.14 13.64 2.30
CA THR A 526 15.91 12.28 1.84
C THR A 526 15.43 12.22 0.40
N ALA A 527 14.54 13.12 -0.01
CA ALA A 527 14.09 13.23 -1.40
C ALA A 527 15.25 13.59 -2.35
N ASN A 528 16.10 14.54 -1.97
CA ASN A 528 17.29 14.91 -2.74
C ASN A 528 18.28 13.74 -2.86
N MET A 529 18.48 12.98 -1.78
CA MET A 529 19.34 11.80 -1.81
C MET A 529 18.81 10.73 -2.77
N GLU A 530 17.49 10.52 -2.82
CA GLU A 530 16.86 9.60 -3.79
C GLU A 530 17.05 10.10 -5.24
N ALA A 531 16.97 11.42 -5.47
CA ALA A 531 17.24 12.03 -6.78
C ALA A 531 18.73 11.91 -7.19
N LEU A 532 19.67 12.08 -6.26
CA LEU A 532 21.09 11.85 -6.52
C LEU A 532 21.37 10.39 -6.89
N LEU A 533 20.74 9.43 -6.20
CA LEU A 533 20.87 8.00 -6.53
C LEU A 533 20.28 7.66 -7.91
N ASP A 534 19.23 8.36 -8.35
CA ASP A 534 18.72 8.22 -9.71
C ASP A 534 19.73 8.83 -10.71
N GLY A 535 20.34 9.96 -10.39
CA GLY A 535 21.44 10.54 -11.18
C GLY A 535 22.66 9.61 -11.34
N VAL A 536 22.98 8.80 -10.33
CA VAL A 536 23.99 7.74 -10.48
C VAL A 536 23.55 6.70 -11.50
N SER A 537 22.30 6.26 -11.44
CA SER A 537 21.75 5.29 -12.42
C SER A 537 21.79 5.83 -13.86
N GLU A 538 21.71 7.16 -14.04
CA GLU A 538 21.81 7.84 -15.34
C GLU A 538 23.27 8.16 -15.75
N GLY A 539 24.25 7.88 -14.88
CA GLY A 539 25.66 8.20 -15.10
C GLY A 539 26.01 9.70 -15.03
N THR A 540 25.12 10.51 -14.45
CA THR A 540 25.31 11.99 -14.30
C THR A 540 25.92 12.37 -12.97
N VAL A 541 25.91 11.49 -11.98
CA VAL A 541 26.43 11.69 -10.62
C VAL A 541 27.39 10.54 -10.27
N ASP A 542 28.55 10.87 -9.71
CA ASP A 542 29.47 9.88 -9.17
C ASP A 542 29.00 9.40 -7.80
N TRP A 543 28.86 8.08 -7.63
CA TRP A 543 28.38 7.48 -6.40
C TRP A 543 29.32 7.67 -5.20
N LYS A 544 30.65 7.70 -5.42
CA LYS A 544 31.63 7.92 -4.36
C LYS A 544 31.53 9.31 -3.77
N THR A 545 31.26 10.31 -4.61
CA THR A 545 30.99 11.68 -4.14
C THR A 545 29.82 11.76 -3.20
N ILE A 546 28.72 11.01 -3.47
CA ILE A 546 27.57 10.97 -2.55
C ILE A 546 27.98 10.41 -1.20
N VAL A 547 28.69 9.29 -1.21
CA VAL A 547 29.05 8.57 0.03
C VAL A 547 30.08 9.35 0.85
N SER A 548 31.09 9.94 0.19
CA SER A 548 32.13 10.72 0.86
C SER A 548 31.64 12.03 1.46
N ASN A 549 30.64 12.67 0.85
CA ASN A 549 30.01 13.86 1.40
C ASN A 549 29.05 13.53 2.57
N PHE A 550 28.46 12.35 2.56
CA PHE A 550 27.47 11.96 3.58
C PHE A 550 28.08 11.43 4.89
N TYR A 551 29.14 10.62 4.79
CA TYR A 551 29.63 9.88 5.95
C TYR A 551 30.26 10.75 7.06
N PRO A 552 31.08 11.79 6.77
CA PRO A 552 31.66 12.63 7.81
C PRO A 552 30.64 13.31 8.71
N ASP A 553 29.60 13.90 8.09
CA ASP A 553 28.52 14.56 8.82
C ASP A 553 27.72 13.57 9.70
N LEU A 554 27.49 12.36 9.18
CA LEU A 554 26.83 11.30 9.94
C LEU A 554 27.68 10.88 11.15
N GLU A 555 29.00 10.72 10.94
CA GLU A 555 29.93 10.28 12.02
C GLU A 555 30.02 11.32 13.11
N GLU A 556 30.12 12.60 12.76
CA GLU A 556 30.11 13.71 13.73
C GLU A 556 28.80 13.73 14.52
N ALA A 557 27.64 13.61 13.82
CA ALA A 557 26.34 13.56 14.48
C ALA A 557 26.23 12.36 15.46
N VAL A 558 26.75 11.19 15.09
CA VAL A 558 26.74 10.01 15.96
C VAL A 558 27.61 10.25 17.21
N GLN A 559 28.81 10.80 17.06
CA GLN A 559 29.72 11.08 18.18
C GLN A 559 29.14 12.10 19.17
N ASN A 560 28.43 13.11 18.66
CA ASN A 560 27.72 14.09 19.49
C ASN A 560 26.54 13.43 20.19
N ALA A 561 25.75 12.64 19.49
CA ALA A 561 24.60 11.92 20.06
C ALA A 561 25.00 10.89 21.12
N GLU A 562 26.15 10.22 21.00
CA GLU A 562 26.66 9.31 22.04
C GLU A 562 26.90 10.01 23.39
N LYS A 563 27.30 11.30 23.32
CA LYS A 563 27.64 12.10 24.53
C LYS A 563 26.39 12.80 25.10
N GLU A 564 25.52 13.32 24.25
CA GLU A 564 24.44 14.24 24.61
C GLU A 564 23.10 13.54 24.90
N LEU A 565 22.82 12.42 24.22
CA LEU A 565 21.55 11.73 24.42
C LEU A 565 21.47 11.04 25.78
N GLU A 566 20.41 11.31 26.49
CA GLU A 566 20.07 10.62 27.73
C GLU A 566 19.47 9.22 27.45
N GLU A 567 19.59 8.34 28.42
CA GLU A 567 18.99 7.01 28.38
C GLU A 567 17.50 7.11 28.71
N VAL A 568 16.63 6.73 27.76
CA VAL A 568 15.18 6.75 27.93
C VAL A 568 14.67 5.32 28.09
N LYS A 569 14.19 4.99 29.28
CA LYS A 569 13.58 3.69 29.56
C LYS A 569 12.12 3.73 29.12
N VAL A 570 11.81 3.14 27.98
CA VAL A 570 10.42 2.82 27.62
C VAL A 570 10.02 1.58 28.42
N GLY A 571 9.07 1.73 29.34
CA GLY A 571 8.54 0.65 30.16
C GLY A 571 7.97 -0.47 29.29
N ASP A 572 8.11 -1.72 29.76
CA ASP A 572 7.34 -2.79 29.13
C ASP A 572 5.87 -2.61 29.52
N GLU A 573 4.93 -2.79 28.57
CA GLU A 573 3.50 -2.71 28.82
C GLU A 573 3.08 -3.77 29.86
N GLU A 574 2.56 -3.33 31.01
CA GLU A 574 2.10 -4.23 32.07
C GLU A 574 0.82 -4.97 31.62
N SER A 575 0.75 -6.23 31.92
CA SER A 575 -0.46 -7.04 31.71
C SER A 575 -1.21 -7.26 33.02
N ASP A 576 -2.49 -7.64 32.91
CA ASP A 576 -3.29 -8.04 34.09
C ASP A 576 -2.86 -9.41 34.66
N GLU A 577 -1.97 -10.12 33.98
CA GLU A 577 -1.52 -11.46 34.37
C GLU A 577 -0.38 -11.42 35.39
N VAL A 578 -0.49 -12.29 36.40
CA VAL A 578 0.53 -12.45 37.42
C VAL A 578 1.39 -13.69 37.13
N CYS A 579 2.68 -13.56 37.36
CA CYS A 579 3.62 -14.68 37.25
C CYS A 579 3.37 -15.72 38.31
N GLU A 580 3.05 -16.96 37.92
CA GLU A 580 2.77 -18.08 38.81
C GLU A 580 3.98 -18.51 39.64
N LEU A 581 5.23 -18.16 39.19
CA LEU A 581 6.46 -18.58 39.85
C LEU A 581 6.92 -17.57 40.91
N CYS A 582 6.69 -16.26 40.73
CA CYS A 582 7.23 -15.23 41.62
C CYS A 582 6.25 -14.13 42.03
N GLY A 583 5.00 -14.21 41.61
CA GLY A 583 3.95 -13.27 42.00
C GLY A 583 4.02 -11.85 41.37
N ARG A 584 5.02 -11.55 40.55
CA ARG A 584 5.13 -10.23 39.86
C ARG A 584 4.15 -10.14 38.73
N ARG A 585 3.62 -8.95 38.42
CA ARG A 585 2.84 -8.72 37.21
C ARG A 585 3.70 -9.01 36.01
N MET A 586 3.13 -9.75 35.02
CA MET A 586 3.82 -10.05 33.79
C MET A 586 3.73 -8.84 32.84
N VAL A 587 4.74 -8.69 31.99
CA VAL A 587 4.82 -7.62 30.99
C VAL A 587 4.68 -8.20 29.61
N ILE A 588 4.09 -7.44 28.70
CA ILE A 588 3.96 -7.81 27.30
C ILE A 588 5.28 -7.52 26.59
N LYS A 589 5.90 -8.58 26.07
CA LYS A 589 7.11 -8.46 25.24
C LYS A 589 6.85 -8.94 23.82
N TYR A 590 7.69 -8.46 22.93
CA TYR A 590 7.61 -8.80 21.51
C TYR A 590 8.75 -9.73 21.12
N GLY A 591 8.42 -10.89 20.58
CA GLY A 591 9.35 -11.91 20.13
C GLY A 591 9.22 -12.22 18.64
N PRO A 592 10.06 -13.14 18.12
CA PRO A 592 10.03 -13.52 16.70
C PRO A 592 8.67 -14.05 16.21
N HIS A 593 7.84 -14.53 17.13
CA HIS A 593 6.51 -15.11 16.84
C HIS A 593 5.34 -14.21 17.24
N GLY A 594 5.61 -12.96 17.66
CA GLY A 594 4.60 -11.98 18.09
C GLY A 594 4.68 -11.65 19.58
N ARG A 595 3.59 -11.09 20.12
CA ARG A 595 3.47 -10.74 21.54
C ARG A 595 3.50 -11.97 22.43
N PHE A 596 4.17 -11.87 23.57
CA PHE A 596 4.15 -12.87 24.63
C PHE A 596 4.26 -12.19 26.00
N LEU A 597 3.77 -12.86 27.03
CA LEU A 597 3.91 -12.40 28.41
C LEU A 597 5.25 -12.91 28.97
N ALA A 598 6.00 -12.01 29.57
CA ALA A 598 7.26 -12.33 30.24
C ALA A 598 7.26 -11.83 31.69
N CYS A 599 7.88 -12.56 32.57
CA CYS A 599 8.08 -12.09 33.92
C CYS A 599 9.19 -11.01 33.97
N PRO A 600 8.95 -9.83 34.56
CA PRO A 600 9.96 -8.78 34.66
C PRO A 600 11.12 -9.17 35.60
N GLY A 601 11.00 -10.26 36.35
CA GLY A 601 12.05 -10.77 37.22
C GLY A 601 13.19 -11.51 36.54
N PHE A 602 13.29 -11.44 35.20
CA PHE A 602 14.44 -12.00 34.46
C PHE A 602 15.75 -11.30 34.87
N PRO A 603 16.88 -12.03 35.06
CA PRO A 603 17.10 -13.47 34.77
C PRO A 603 16.70 -14.46 35.87
N GLU A 604 16.32 -14.00 37.07
CA GLU A 604 15.99 -14.87 38.23
C GLU A 604 14.69 -15.65 37.97
N CYS A 605 13.70 -15.03 37.39
CA CYS A 605 12.46 -15.67 36.95
C CYS A 605 12.33 -15.61 35.45
N ARG A 606 12.37 -16.76 34.80
CA ARG A 606 12.33 -16.89 33.34
C ARG A 606 10.95 -17.29 32.82
N ASN A 607 9.89 -17.08 33.58
CA ASN A 607 8.54 -17.48 33.19
C ASN A 607 8.05 -16.66 32.00
N THR A 608 7.54 -17.33 31.00
CA THR A 608 6.92 -16.73 29.81
C THR A 608 5.63 -17.46 29.46
N LYS A 609 4.60 -16.71 29.03
CA LYS A 609 3.32 -17.26 28.57
C LYS A 609 2.97 -16.70 27.19
N PRO A 610 2.21 -17.42 26.37
CA PRO A 610 1.63 -16.85 25.16
C PRO A 610 0.72 -15.67 25.51
N TYR A 611 0.85 -14.57 24.76
CA TYR A 611 -0.11 -13.47 24.82
C TYR A 611 -1.29 -13.77 23.90
N TYR A 612 -2.49 -13.70 24.42
CA TYR A 612 -3.71 -13.86 23.68
C TYR A 612 -4.58 -12.61 23.74
N GLU A 613 -5.01 -12.14 22.59
CA GLU A 613 -5.95 -11.03 22.50
C GLU A 613 -7.34 -11.51 22.99
N LYS A 614 -7.79 -10.97 24.11
CA LYS A 614 -9.13 -11.20 24.66
C LYS A 614 -10.15 -10.47 23.80
N ILE A 615 -11.22 -11.14 23.44
CA ILE A 615 -12.29 -10.55 22.60
C ILE A 615 -13.48 -10.06 23.42
N GLY A 616 -13.41 -10.13 24.74
CA GLY A 616 -14.48 -9.70 25.67
C GLY A 616 -15.70 -10.63 25.69
N VAL A 617 -15.57 -11.87 25.24
CA VAL A 617 -16.63 -12.86 25.18
C VAL A 617 -16.30 -14.05 26.05
N ALA A 618 -17.22 -14.43 26.95
CA ALA A 618 -17.05 -15.60 27.82
C ALA A 618 -17.32 -16.91 27.09
N CYS A 619 -16.53 -17.94 27.41
CA CYS A 619 -16.70 -19.27 26.83
C CYS A 619 -18.02 -19.89 27.28
N PRO A 620 -18.88 -20.37 26.36
CA PRO A 620 -20.16 -20.97 26.70
C PRO A 620 -20.03 -22.33 27.43
N LYS A 621 -18.82 -22.96 27.41
CA LYS A 621 -18.56 -24.23 28.09
C LYS A 621 -18.06 -24.08 29.53
N CYS A 622 -17.15 -23.11 29.76
CA CYS A 622 -16.44 -23.02 31.06
C CYS A 622 -16.43 -21.60 31.67
N GLY A 623 -16.97 -20.60 30.99
CA GLY A 623 -17.03 -19.22 31.45
C GLY A 623 -15.71 -18.43 31.35
N LYS A 624 -14.56 -19.06 31.05
CA LYS A 624 -13.29 -18.38 30.84
C LYS A 624 -13.30 -17.57 29.54
N ASP A 625 -12.35 -16.64 29.36
CA ASP A 625 -12.28 -15.80 28.18
C ASP A 625 -12.10 -16.61 26.87
N ILE A 626 -12.77 -16.17 25.82
CA ILE A 626 -12.46 -16.57 24.45
C ILE A 626 -11.41 -15.62 23.89
N VAL A 627 -10.38 -16.19 23.25
CA VAL A 627 -9.23 -15.46 22.73
C VAL A 627 -8.96 -15.79 21.28
N LEU A 628 -8.36 -14.85 20.56
CA LEU A 628 -7.90 -15.05 19.20
C LEU A 628 -6.62 -15.88 19.18
N LYS A 629 -6.68 -17.05 18.54
CA LYS A 629 -5.54 -17.99 18.38
C LYS A 629 -5.20 -18.16 16.89
N LYS A 630 -4.01 -18.70 16.62
CA LYS A 630 -3.57 -19.08 15.26
C LYS A 630 -3.22 -20.55 15.22
N THR A 631 -3.61 -21.23 14.16
CA THR A 631 -3.14 -22.60 13.87
C THR A 631 -1.66 -22.58 13.47
N GLN A 632 -0.98 -23.73 13.46
CA GLN A 632 0.39 -23.86 12.95
C GLN A 632 0.58 -23.33 11.52
N LYS A 633 -0.47 -23.40 10.69
CA LYS A 633 -0.51 -22.84 9.31
C LYS A 633 -0.90 -21.34 9.27
N GLY A 634 -0.98 -20.66 10.44
CA GLY A 634 -1.26 -19.22 10.53
C GLY A 634 -2.73 -18.82 10.38
N ARG A 635 -3.69 -19.76 10.26
CA ARG A 635 -5.13 -19.44 10.17
C ARG A 635 -5.67 -19.03 11.53
N LYS A 636 -6.33 -17.89 11.61
CA LYS A 636 -6.96 -17.36 12.84
C LYS A 636 -8.22 -18.18 13.20
N TYR A 637 -8.42 -18.44 14.48
CA TYR A 637 -9.63 -19.02 15.07
C TYR A 637 -9.84 -18.47 16.50
N TYR A 638 -11.03 -18.62 17.01
CA TYR A 638 -11.40 -18.19 18.36
C TYR A 638 -11.55 -19.42 19.25
N GLY A 639 -10.80 -19.47 20.33
CA GLY A 639 -10.78 -20.61 21.25
C GLY A 639 -10.74 -20.19 22.70
N CYS A 640 -11.21 -21.06 23.57
CA CYS A 640 -11.15 -20.83 25.01
C CYS A 640 -9.69 -20.73 25.50
N ILE A 641 -9.43 -19.80 26.42
CA ILE A 641 -8.10 -19.69 27.07
C ILE A 641 -7.81 -20.92 27.94
N GLY A 642 -8.83 -21.60 28.43
CA GLY A 642 -8.71 -22.81 29.24
C GLY A 642 -8.37 -24.09 28.47
N ASN A 643 -7.98 -24.02 27.21
CA ASN A 643 -7.48 -25.18 26.46
C ASN A 643 -6.10 -25.63 27.02
N PRO A 644 -5.85 -26.95 27.32
CA PRO A 644 -6.59 -28.11 26.81
C PRO A 644 -7.83 -28.56 27.64
N GLU A 645 -8.03 -28.06 28.85
CA GLU A 645 -9.17 -28.52 29.68
C GLU A 645 -10.54 -28.15 29.08
N CYS A 646 -10.59 -27.08 28.28
CA CYS A 646 -11.77 -26.65 27.52
C CYS A 646 -11.47 -26.61 26.04
N ASP A 647 -12.14 -27.42 25.28
CA ASP A 647 -11.97 -27.63 23.84
C ASP A 647 -12.82 -26.67 22.96
N PHE A 648 -13.47 -25.66 23.55
CA PHE A 648 -14.27 -24.72 22.77
C PHE A 648 -13.47 -24.00 21.71
N MET A 649 -13.88 -24.12 20.45
CA MET A 649 -13.25 -23.49 19.30
C MET A 649 -14.28 -23.17 18.22
N VAL A 650 -14.16 -21.97 17.62
CA VAL A 650 -14.96 -21.55 16.45
C VAL A 650 -14.10 -20.74 15.47
N TRP A 651 -14.49 -20.77 14.20
CA TRP A 651 -13.75 -20.05 13.13
C TRP A 651 -14.21 -18.60 12.93
N GLN A 652 -15.46 -18.30 13.26
CA GLN A 652 -16.03 -16.95 13.22
C GLN A 652 -15.90 -16.29 14.59
N ARG A 653 -15.87 -14.94 14.61
CA ARG A 653 -15.82 -14.18 15.85
C ARG A 653 -17.11 -14.40 16.65
N PRO A 654 -17.05 -14.86 17.89
CA PRO A 654 -18.20 -14.92 18.76
C PRO A 654 -18.68 -13.53 19.18
N SER A 655 -19.99 -13.37 19.31
CA SER A 655 -20.64 -12.17 19.88
C SER A 655 -21.00 -12.41 21.34
N ASN A 656 -21.14 -11.34 22.12
CA ASN A 656 -21.69 -11.39 23.48
C ASN A 656 -23.19 -11.74 23.52
N GLU A 657 -23.86 -11.66 22.38
CA GLU A 657 -25.29 -11.96 22.27
C GLU A 657 -25.57 -13.47 22.24
N LYS A 658 -26.59 -13.88 22.94
CA LYS A 658 -27.09 -15.26 22.90
C LYS A 658 -28.24 -15.38 21.93
N CYS A 659 -28.36 -16.53 21.30
CA CYS A 659 -29.48 -16.86 20.44
C CYS A 659 -30.81 -16.88 21.23
N PRO A 660 -31.82 -16.10 20.84
CA PRO A 660 -33.10 -16.06 21.55
C PRO A 660 -33.90 -17.36 21.44
N VAL A 661 -33.57 -18.20 20.44
CA VAL A 661 -34.26 -19.46 20.19
C VAL A 661 -33.69 -20.60 21.03
N CYS A 662 -32.36 -20.68 21.19
CA CYS A 662 -31.73 -21.84 21.83
C CYS A 662 -30.70 -21.50 22.91
N GLY A 663 -30.45 -20.22 23.19
CA GLY A 663 -29.48 -19.75 24.19
C GLY A 663 -28.02 -19.92 23.82
N SER A 664 -27.71 -20.48 22.63
CA SER A 664 -26.31 -20.65 22.17
C SER A 664 -25.69 -19.32 21.76
N ILE A 665 -24.35 -19.26 21.77
CA ILE A 665 -23.62 -18.06 21.36
C ILE A 665 -23.85 -17.75 19.87
N LEU A 666 -23.96 -16.47 19.53
CA LEU A 666 -24.01 -16.02 18.12
C LEU A 666 -22.63 -15.78 17.56
N LEU A 667 -22.45 -16.05 16.28
CA LEU A 667 -21.21 -15.90 15.54
C LEU A 667 -21.36 -14.85 14.45
N GLU A 668 -20.36 -13.99 14.27
CA GLU A 668 -20.34 -12.94 13.25
C GLU A 668 -20.04 -13.53 11.86
N LYS A 669 -20.93 -13.32 10.91
CA LYS A 669 -20.76 -13.71 9.50
C LYS A 669 -21.14 -12.55 8.58
N GLY A 670 -20.13 -11.70 8.27
CA GLY A 670 -20.37 -10.43 7.57
C GLY A 670 -21.23 -9.49 8.43
N ASN A 671 -22.31 -8.96 7.88
CA ASN A 671 -23.25 -8.07 8.57
C ASN A 671 -24.33 -8.83 9.37
N LYS A 672 -24.17 -10.15 9.59
CA LYS A 672 -25.16 -10.98 10.26
C LYS A 672 -24.57 -11.68 11.47
N LEU A 673 -25.39 -11.89 12.48
CA LEU A 673 -25.14 -12.77 13.62
C LEU A 673 -25.91 -14.08 13.38
N VAL A 674 -25.19 -15.19 13.39
CA VAL A 674 -25.73 -16.53 13.11
C VAL A 674 -25.57 -17.43 14.33
N CYS A 675 -26.58 -18.19 14.69
CA CYS A 675 -26.46 -19.11 15.80
C CYS A 675 -25.37 -20.17 15.59
N SER A 676 -24.58 -20.44 16.63
CA SER A 676 -23.49 -21.42 16.59
C SER A 676 -23.97 -22.87 16.63
N LYS A 677 -25.23 -23.12 17.06
CA LYS A 677 -25.81 -24.46 17.16
C LYS A 677 -26.31 -24.93 15.80
N GLU A 678 -25.76 -26.05 15.33
CA GLU A 678 -26.23 -26.69 14.11
C GLU A 678 -27.72 -27.01 14.19
N GLY A 679 -28.46 -26.70 13.12
CA GLY A 679 -29.93 -26.93 13.02
C GLY A 679 -30.81 -25.84 13.64
N CYS A 680 -30.29 -24.86 14.38
CA CYS A 680 -31.06 -23.77 14.93
C CYS A 680 -31.58 -22.77 13.91
N GLY A 681 -30.75 -22.46 12.88
CA GLY A 681 -31.13 -21.59 11.76
C GLY A 681 -31.34 -20.11 12.07
N PHE A 682 -31.22 -19.67 13.33
CA PHE A 682 -31.42 -18.27 13.70
C PHE A 682 -30.37 -17.36 13.11
N VAL A 683 -30.82 -16.28 12.45
CA VAL A 683 -29.95 -15.22 11.84
C VAL A 683 -30.58 -13.87 12.18
N LYS A 684 -29.76 -12.94 12.67
CA LYS A 684 -30.11 -11.54 12.94
C LYS A 684 -29.16 -10.64 12.15
N GLU A 685 -29.62 -9.51 11.64
CA GLU A 685 -28.71 -8.48 11.13
C GLU A 685 -27.98 -7.81 12.30
N LYS A 686 -26.71 -7.51 12.11
CA LYS A 686 -25.88 -6.80 13.09
C LYS A 686 -26.33 -5.34 13.10
N GLU A 687 -26.78 -4.84 14.24
CA GLU A 687 -27.04 -3.41 14.41
C GLU A 687 -25.74 -2.67 14.10
N LYS A 688 -25.81 -1.62 13.30
CA LYS A 688 -24.66 -0.72 13.13
C LYS A 688 -24.45 -0.10 14.51
N GLU A 689 -23.31 -0.41 15.13
CA GLU A 689 -22.84 0.39 16.25
C GLU A 689 -22.74 1.83 15.74
N GLU A 690 -23.64 2.69 16.20
CA GLU A 690 -23.42 4.12 16.17
C GLU A 690 -22.13 4.32 16.95
N ASN A 691 -21.09 4.81 16.27
CA ASN A 691 -19.83 5.15 16.89
C ASN A 691 -20.11 6.20 17.98
N GLY A 692 -20.38 5.72 19.17
CA GLY A 692 -20.38 6.53 20.38
C GLY A 692 -18.97 7.03 20.59
N GLN A 693 -18.82 8.32 20.48
CA GLN A 693 -17.66 9.09 20.84
C GLN A 693 -17.31 8.83 22.32
N GLY A 694 -16.08 8.54 22.59
CA GLY A 694 -15.42 8.68 23.85
C GLY A 694 -14.01 9.19 23.58
#